data_5c3382c8db4b4b54f7f3f86000ea1bf0
#
_entry.id   5c3382c8db4b4b54f7f3f86000ea1bf0
#
_cell.length_a   1.000
_cell.length_b   1.000
_cell.length_c   1.000
_cell.angle_alpha   90.00
_cell.angle_beta   90.00
_cell.angle_gamma   90.00
#
_symmetry.space_group_name_H-M   'P 1'
#
loop_
_entity.id
_entity.type
_entity.pdbx_description
1 polymer ?
#
loop_
_entity_poly.entity_id
_entity_poly.type
_entity_poly.pdbx_seq_one_letter_code
_entity_poly.pdbx_strand_id
1 'polypeptide(L)'
;MAGIGCGRDYDPHPRCRFLLPGTCFPAVLSPTTVTTAAPTLDPALHSRFYQRLQRRYADEWSLLPPGAPVRANMLQTLAALQERGQPLPAALRILRQLVMARLIELDCCAQAPLATITQATTELAEIALDQACRQARAELDSRHGHPCGPEGQPVEFWIIGMGKLGARELNVSSDIDLIYVYEHDGETSGTPDGRGRISNPEYFARVARLIHTTVGDTTEHGCVFRMDLALRPNGNSGPPAVSLAALEEYLQVQGREWERFAWLKSRVVAPSDSIAGTAVQALRGVVLPFVFRRYLDYNVFESLRSLHRQIREHATKRSAGHPERANDVKLSRGGIREIEFTVQLLQVVRGGQFPELRRRPTLDALQRLATAGLMPPQSAQALARAYTFLRQVEHRIQYLDDQQTHVLPTRDDDLTWIAQTMGYPDCPAFLHELNLHRELVAQEFDTLLGAEEPKKCNGCNGGTNGAASTPELESLLEQLPPLLHERVAEWRNHPRVAALREEARGRLLRLVQRTAQWVREGRVGEEAAVRLVNWLEPLMRRESYLALLLERPAVHEQLLHLLGAARWPARYLLQHPGVIDELAGSQLLSERFVAADFERDLQLRLASLRSTQEDDDEALLNLLRRAHHAETFGTLARDVEGRITVEQVADDLSLLADSVLRITAQWCWSRLKQRHRDTPQFGIIGYGKLGGKELGYGSDLDIVFVFDDDDERAPEIYAAFVR
;
A
#
# COMPACT_ATOMS: atom_id res chain seq x y z
N MET A 1 -15.88 67.36 -23.72
CA MET A 1 -14.86 68.23 -23.14
C MET A 1 -14.27 67.53 -21.93
N ALA A 2 -13.04 67.21 -22.03
CA ALA A 2 -11.98 67.20 -21.05
C ALA A 2 -12.36 66.69 -19.65
N GLY A 3 -11.78 65.66 -19.06
CA GLY A 3 -10.41 65.18 -19.10
C GLY A 3 -9.93 65.08 -17.67
N ILE A 4 -9.06 64.19 -17.44
CA ILE A 4 -8.14 64.00 -16.31
C ILE A 4 -8.54 62.89 -15.35
N GLY A 5 -7.74 61.84 -15.49
CA GLY A 5 -7.62 60.68 -14.68
C GLY A 5 -6.81 60.91 -13.41
N CYS A 6 -6.92 59.96 -12.50
CA CYS A 6 -5.84 59.65 -11.59
C CYS A 6 -5.99 58.18 -11.18
N GLY A 7 -5.08 57.36 -11.66
CA GLY A 7 -4.90 55.99 -11.16
C GLY A 7 -4.37 55.99 -9.73
N ARG A 8 -4.82 55.05 -8.95
CA ARG A 8 -4.10 54.60 -7.77
C ARG A 8 -4.03 53.08 -7.81
N ASP A 9 -2.82 52.62 -8.08
CA ASP A 9 -2.37 51.28 -7.86
C ASP A 9 -2.58 50.89 -6.39
N TYR A 10 -3.27 49.78 -6.16
CA TYR A 10 -3.33 49.11 -4.87
C TYR A 10 -2.37 47.92 -4.92
N ASP A 11 -1.23 48.08 -4.27
CA ASP A 11 -0.22 47.08 -4.02
C ASP A 11 -0.71 46.14 -2.89
N PRO A 12 -0.73 44.83 -3.03
CA PRO A 12 -1.07 43.91 -1.96
C PRO A 12 0.14 43.68 -1.06
N HIS A 13 -0.01 43.97 0.20
CA HIS A 13 0.95 43.81 1.29
C HIS A 13 1.52 42.39 1.40
N PRO A 14 2.75 42.27 1.92
CA PRO A 14 3.57 41.05 1.83
C PRO A 14 3.21 40.01 2.90
N ARG A 15 3.14 38.78 2.46
CA ARG A 15 3.10 37.60 3.34
C ARG A 15 4.39 37.51 4.16
N CYS A 16 4.29 37.47 5.46
CA CYS A 16 5.37 37.14 6.37
C CYS A 16 5.96 35.76 6.02
N ARG A 17 7.13 35.75 5.42
CA ARG A 17 7.99 34.59 5.32
C ARG A 17 8.74 34.45 6.65
N PHE A 18 8.45 33.37 7.38
CA PHE A 18 9.39 32.89 8.39
C PHE A 18 10.62 32.34 7.67
N LEU A 19 11.73 33.05 7.82
CA LEU A 19 13.06 32.63 7.40
C LEU A 19 13.58 31.58 8.39
N LEU A 20 13.67 30.34 7.93
CA LEU A 20 14.57 29.36 8.51
C LEU A 20 15.98 29.62 7.99
N PRO A 21 17.04 29.44 8.78
CA PRO A 21 18.40 29.75 8.38
C PRO A 21 18.86 28.84 7.24
N GLY A 22 19.28 29.45 6.15
CA GLY A 22 19.72 28.78 4.95
C GLY A 22 21.02 28.03 5.16
N THR A 23 20.98 26.73 4.93
CA THR A 23 22.15 25.96 4.53
C THR A 23 22.32 26.13 3.02
N CYS A 24 23.36 26.85 2.63
CA CYS A 24 23.79 26.91 1.22
C CYS A 24 24.18 25.51 0.75
N PHE A 25 23.37 24.92 -0.13
CA PHE A 25 23.81 23.80 -0.95
C PHE A 25 24.51 24.33 -2.20
N PRO A 26 25.66 23.76 -2.59
CA PRO A 26 26.29 24.12 -3.84
C PRO A 26 25.43 23.75 -5.04
N ALA A 27 25.37 24.63 -6.02
CA ALA A 27 24.65 24.44 -7.26
C ALA A 27 25.07 23.13 -7.95
N VAL A 28 24.06 22.31 -8.29
CA VAL A 28 24.23 21.08 -9.08
C VAL A 28 24.76 21.48 -10.46
N LEU A 29 25.99 21.11 -10.73
CA LEU A 29 26.60 21.16 -12.06
C LEU A 29 25.84 20.24 -13.00
N SER A 30 25.34 20.80 -14.09
CA SER A 30 24.83 20.03 -15.24
C SER A 30 25.90 19.06 -15.74
N PRO A 31 25.57 17.85 -16.18
CA PRO A 31 26.55 16.90 -16.68
C PRO A 31 27.20 17.48 -17.94
N THR A 32 28.45 17.86 -17.80
CA THR A 32 29.32 18.20 -18.95
C THR A 32 29.60 16.89 -19.68
N THR A 33 29.16 16.82 -20.92
CA THR A 33 29.52 15.76 -21.87
C THR A 33 31.03 15.80 -22.11
N VAL A 34 31.78 14.97 -21.41
CA VAL A 34 33.16 14.66 -21.73
C VAL A 34 33.20 13.42 -22.60
N THR A 35 33.28 13.63 -23.90
CA THR A 35 33.57 12.58 -24.88
C THR A 35 35.06 12.25 -24.81
N THR A 36 35.41 11.22 -24.01
CA THR A 36 36.73 10.57 -24.15
C THR A 36 36.47 9.11 -24.55
N ALA A 37 36.88 8.80 -25.77
CA ALA A 37 36.89 7.43 -26.29
C ALA A 37 37.85 6.59 -25.45
N ALA A 38 37.30 5.74 -24.57
CA ALA A 38 38.03 4.68 -23.88
C ALA A 38 38.00 3.41 -24.75
N PRO A 39 38.99 2.50 -24.64
CA PRO A 39 39.07 1.30 -25.44
C PRO A 39 37.84 0.43 -25.20
N THR A 40 37.18 0.04 -26.28
CA THR A 40 35.95 -0.76 -26.31
C THR A 40 36.22 -2.21 -25.94
N LEU A 41 36.44 -2.50 -24.66
CA LEU A 41 36.13 -3.81 -24.10
C LEU A 41 34.63 -3.85 -23.91
N ASP A 42 33.95 -4.82 -24.56
CA ASP A 42 32.54 -5.05 -24.33
C ASP A 42 32.29 -5.28 -22.82
N PRO A 43 31.58 -4.37 -22.13
CA PRO A 43 31.41 -4.46 -20.67
C PRO A 43 30.76 -5.79 -20.23
N ALA A 44 29.97 -6.43 -21.08
CA ALA A 44 29.38 -7.73 -20.80
C ALA A 44 30.41 -8.84 -20.65
N LEU A 45 31.57 -8.72 -21.33
CA LEU A 45 32.62 -9.75 -21.29
C LEU A 45 33.35 -9.87 -19.94
N HIS A 46 33.23 -8.91 -19.03
CA HIS A 46 33.77 -9.05 -17.66
C HIS A 46 32.94 -10.04 -16.83
N SER A 47 31.64 -10.13 -17.05
CA SER A 47 30.74 -11.05 -16.34
C SER A 47 31.11 -12.50 -16.62
N ARG A 48 31.54 -13.22 -15.59
CA ARG A 48 31.85 -14.66 -15.67
C ARG A 48 30.62 -15.49 -16.07
N PHE A 49 29.43 -15.01 -15.63
CA PHE A 49 28.16 -15.61 -16.02
C PHE A 49 27.92 -15.46 -17.52
N TYR A 50 28.03 -14.26 -18.07
CA TYR A 50 27.86 -14.00 -19.49
C TYR A 50 28.82 -14.83 -20.37
N GLN A 51 30.10 -14.91 -19.98
CA GLN A 51 31.07 -15.75 -20.68
C GLN A 51 30.67 -17.23 -20.72
N ARG A 52 30.14 -17.75 -19.57
CA ARG A 52 29.64 -19.13 -19.53
C ARG A 52 28.47 -19.35 -20.48
N LEU A 53 27.55 -18.38 -20.55
CA LEU A 53 26.36 -18.43 -21.43
C LEU A 53 26.76 -18.47 -22.90
N GLN A 54 27.64 -17.57 -23.34
CA GLN A 54 28.11 -17.52 -24.74
C GLN A 54 28.74 -18.85 -25.20
N ARG A 55 29.53 -19.48 -24.32
CA ARG A 55 30.16 -20.78 -24.69
C ARG A 55 29.18 -21.92 -24.71
N ARG A 56 28.23 -21.94 -23.79
CA ARG A 56 27.34 -23.10 -23.62
C ARG A 56 26.16 -23.09 -24.59
N TYR A 57 25.63 -21.93 -24.93
CA TYR A 57 24.42 -21.78 -25.74
C TYR A 57 24.71 -21.09 -27.08
N ALA A 58 25.88 -21.36 -27.65
CA ALA A 58 26.29 -20.76 -28.93
C ALA A 58 25.30 -21.09 -30.07
N ASP A 59 24.78 -22.32 -30.09
CA ASP A 59 23.84 -22.80 -31.13
C ASP A 59 22.41 -22.23 -30.95
N GLU A 60 22.03 -21.89 -29.71
CA GLU A 60 20.72 -21.30 -29.40
C GLU A 60 20.74 -19.76 -29.38
N TRP A 61 21.94 -19.14 -29.43
CA TRP A 61 22.12 -17.70 -29.25
C TRP A 61 21.29 -16.86 -30.23
N SER A 62 21.10 -17.33 -31.44
CA SER A 62 20.35 -16.66 -32.49
C SER A 62 18.82 -16.78 -32.35
N LEU A 63 18.33 -17.68 -31.49
CA LEU A 63 16.88 -17.91 -31.31
C LEU A 63 16.20 -16.69 -30.63
N LEU A 64 16.91 -16.01 -29.75
CA LEU A 64 16.40 -14.78 -29.12
C LEU A 64 17.06 -13.57 -29.80
N PRO A 65 16.31 -12.74 -30.54
CA PRO A 65 16.87 -11.61 -31.25
C PRO A 65 17.52 -10.60 -30.28
N PRO A 66 18.51 -9.81 -30.76
CA PRO A 66 19.11 -8.74 -29.97
C PRO A 66 18.07 -7.67 -29.62
N GLY A 67 18.31 -6.95 -28.51
CA GLY A 67 17.42 -5.93 -27.98
C GLY A 67 16.61 -6.41 -26.77
N ALA A 68 15.61 -5.64 -26.38
CA ALA A 68 14.81 -5.95 -25.19
C ALA A 68 13.97 -7.22 -25.39
N PRO A 69 14.17 -8.25 -24.55
CA PRO A 69 13.31 -9.43 -24.57
C PRO A 69 11.87 -9.03 -24.20
N VAL A 70 10.95 -9.18 -25.14
CA VAL A 70 9.51 -8.96 -24.92
C VAL A 70 8.78 -10.31 -24.92
N ARG A 71 7.60 -10.35 -24.31
CA ARG A 71 6.80 -11.59 -24.19
C ARG A 71 6.66 -12.36 -25.48
N ALA A 72 6.41 -11.67 -26.61
CA ALA A 72 6.24 -12.31 -27.91
C ALA A 72 7.51 -13.06 -28.36
N ASN A 73 8.67 -12.42 -28.26
CA ASN A 73 9.95 -13.01 -28.67
C ASN A 73 10.34 -14.19 -27.75
N MET A 74 10.07 -14.07 -26.44
CA MET A 74 10.33 -15.16 -25.50
C MET A 74 9.46 -16.40 -25.80
N LEU A 75 8.17 -16.20 -26.08
CA LEU A 75 7.27 -17.30 -26.47
C LEU A 75 7.68 -17.95 -27.81
N GLN A 76 8.09 -17.15 -28.78
CA GLN A 76 8.59 -17.66 -30.06
C GLN A 76 9.88 -18.48 -29.86
N THR A 77 10.81 -17.99 -29.05
CA THR A 77 12.04 -18.71 -28.71
C THR A 77 11.73 -20.02 -27.98
N LEU A 78 10.77 -20.00 -27.04
CA LEU A 78 10.34 -21.20 -26.32
C LEU A 78 9.78 -22.27 -27.30
N ALA A 79 8.92 -21.85 -28.22
CA ALA A 79 8.37 -22.74 -29.23
C ALA A 79 9.48 -23.35 -30.12
N ALA A 80 10.42 -22.53 -30.60
CA ALA A 80 11.56 -22.99 -31.41
C ALA A 80 12.45 -23.98 -30.64
N LEU A 81 12.64 -23.81 -29.34
CA LEU A 81 13.38 -24.78 -28.51
C LEU A 81 12.63 -26.12 -28.40
N GLN A 82 11.31 -26.08 -28.25
CA GLN A 82 10.48 -27.29 -28.19
C GLN A 82 10.42 -28.02 -29.56
N GLU A 83 10.35 -27.28 -30.66
CA GLU A 83 10.44 -27.83 -32.01
C GLU A 83 11.80 -28.53 -32.30
N ARG A 84 12.87 -28.07 -31.61
CA ARG A 84 14.18 -28.74 -31.62
C ARG A 84 14.26 -29.96 -30.68
N GLY A 85 13.13 -30.38 -30.09
CA GLY A 85 13.01 -31.57 -29.25
C GLY A 85 13.34 -31.33 -27.77
N GLN A 86 13.51 -30.07 -27.32
CA GLN A 86 13.72 -29.79 -25.91
C GLN A 86 12.40 -29.94 -25.15
N PRO A 87 12.34 -30.75 -24.07
CA PRO A 87 11.15 -30.79 -23.20
C PRO A 87 10.93 -29.46 -22.49
N LEU A 88 9.69 -29.11 -22.16
CA LEU A 88 9.34 -27.80 -21.59
C LEU A 88 10.25 -27.38 -20.39
N PRO A 89 10.57 -28.27 -19.42
CA PRO A 89 11.45 -27.87 -18.31
C PRO A 89 12.85 -27.45 -18.75
N ALA A 90 13.43 -28.11 -19.77
CA ALA A 90 14.75 -27.76 -20.33
C ALA A 90 14.66 -26.49 -21.18
N ALA A 91 13.65 -26.39 -22.03
CA ALA A 91 13.42 -25.24 -22.89
C ALA A 91 13.24 -23.93 -22.09
N LEU A 92 12.51 -23.95 -20.96
CA LEU A 92 12.36 -22.80 -20.07
C LEU A 92 13.68 -22.36 -19.43
N ARG A 93 14.52 -23.31 -19.04
CA ARG A 93 15.83 -23.00 -18.47
C ARG A 93 16.77 -22.39 -19.52
N ILE A 94 16.80 -22.94 -20.72
CA ILE A 94 17.58 -22.39 -21.85
C ILE A 94 17.08 -20.98 -22.19
N LEU A 95 15.76 -20.79 -22.31
CA LEU A 95 15.16 -19.48 -22.52
C LEU A 95 15.63 -18.46 -21.47
N ARG A 96 15.60 -18.83 -20.18
CA ARG A 96 16.09 -17.96 -19.12
C ARG A 96 17.55 -17.55 -19.35
N GLN A 97 18.42 -18.47 -19.73
CA GLN A 97 19.83 -18.17 -19.95
C GLN A 97 20.02 -17.17 -21.11
N LEU A 98 19.27 -17.35 -22.20
CA LEU A 98 19.30 -16.41 -23.34
C LEU A 98 18.78 -15.03 -22.96
N VAL A 99 17.66 -14.98 -22.21
CA VAL A 99 17.12 -13.72 -21.71
C VAL A 99 18.12 -12.99 -20.80
N MET A 100 18.75 -13.70 -19.84
CA MET A 100 19.77 -13.10 -18.96
C MET A 100 20.95 -12.54 -19.75
N ALA A 101 21.40 -13.21 -20.79
CA ALA A 101 22.46 -12.70 -21.64
C ALA A 101 22.06 -11.37 -22.31
N ARG A 102 20.87 -11.29 -22.88
CA ARG A 102 20.36 -10.04 -23.47
C ARG A 102 20.18 -8.92 -22.44
N LEU A 103 19.77 -9.24 -21.20
CA LEU A 103 19.65 -8.24 -20.13
C LEU A 103 21.00 -7.69 -19.71
N ILE A 104 22.07 -8.52 -19.66
CA ILE A 104 23.44 -8.05 -19.40
C ILE A 104 23.89 -7.05 -20.49
N GLU A 105 23.68 -7.40 -21.77
CA GLU A 105 23.99 -6.52 -22.91
C GLU A 105 23.26 -5.17 -22.79
N LEU A 106 21.96 -5.20 -22.50
CA LEU A 106 21.13 -4.01 -22.40
C LEU A 106 21.51 -3.14 -21.20
N ASP A 107 21.69 -3.75 -20.05
CA ASP A 107 21.88 -3.02 -18.79
C ASP A 107 23.34 -2.50 -18.66
N CYS A 108 24.36 -3.31 -19.01
CA CYS A 108 25.76 -2.95 -18.85
C CYS A 108 26.33 -2.18 -20.06
N CYS A 109 25.91 -2.49 -21.29
CA CYS A 109 26.46 -1.87 -22.50
C CYS A 109 25.59 -0.73 -23.01
N ALA A 110 24.25 -0.94 -23.06
CA ALA A 110 23.32 0.04 -23.61
C ALA A 110 22.68 0.97 -22.56
N GLN A 111 23.00 0.81 -21.28
CA GLN A 111 22.46 1.61 -20.16
C GLN A 111 20.91 1.71 -20.20
N ALA A 112 20.25 0.58 -20.45
CA ALA A 112 18.80 0.53 -20.57
C ALA A 112 18.12 0.96 -19.28
N PRO A 113 16.93 1.58 -19.34
CA PRO A 113 16.16 1.95 -18.17
C PRO A 113 15.88 0.75 -17.25
N LEU A 114 15.90 0.94 -15.93
CA LEU A 114 15.61 -0.10 -14.93
C LEU A 114 14.29 -0.84 -15.24
N ALA A 115 13.26 -0.09 -15.67
CA ALA A 115 11.95 -0.66 -16.00
C ALA A 115 12.03 -1.70 -17.11
N THR A 116 12.85 -1.51 -18.14
CA THR A 116 13.04 -2.46 -19.24
C THR A 116 13.58 -3.79 -18.74
N ILE A 117 14.56 -3.75 -17.84
CA ILE A 117 15.20 -4.96 -17.28
C ILE A 117 14.23 -5.72 -16.38
N THR A 118 13.60 -4.99 -15.45
CA THR A 118 12.69 -5.63 -14.47
C THR A 118 11.40 -6.14 -15.11
N GLN A 119 10.89 -5.46 -16.16
CA GLN A 119 9.75 -5.92 -16.91
C GLN A 119 10.06 -7.22 -17.66
N ALA A 120 11.19 -7.28 -18.38
CA ALA A 120 11.57 -8.49 -19.12
C ALA A 120 11.77 -9.69 -18.18
N THR A 121 12.41 -9.49 -17.03
CA THR A 121 12.58 -10.55 -16.02
C THR A 121 11.23 -11.02 -15.46
N THR A 122 10.32 -10.08 -15.20
CA THR A 122 8.97 -10.39 -14.72
C THR A 122 8.16 -11.16 -15.78
N GLU A 123 8.19 -10.74 -17.02
CA GLU A 123 7.50 -11.42 -18.13
C GLU A 123 8.03 -12.85 -18.34
N LEU A 124 9.33 -13.05 -18.18
CA LEU A 124 9.92 -14.40 -18.21
C LEU A 124 9.35 -15.29 -17.10
N ALA A 125 9.22 -14.76 -15.88
CA ALA A 125 8.65 -15.50 -14.75
C ALA A 125 7.17 -15.82 -14.98
N GLU A 126 6.39 -14.86 -15.51
CA GLU A 126 4.98 -15.05 -15.86
C GLU A 126 4.82 -16.12 -16.95
N ILE A 127 5.66 -16.12 -17.99
CA ILE A 127 5.66 -17.15 -19.03
C ILE A 127 5.98 -18.52 -18.43
N ALA A 128 7.02 -18.62 -17.63
CA ALA A 128 7.44 -19.90 -17.04
C ALA A 128 6.35 -20.49 -16.15
N LEU A 129 5.71 -19.68 -15.30
CA LEU A 129 4.62 -20.11 -14.44
C LEU A 129 3.36 -20.50 -15.22
N ASP A 130 2.99 -19.73 -16.24
CA ASP A 130 1.84 -20.00 -17.10
C ASP A 130 2.01 -21.34 -17.85
N GLN A 131 3.15 -21.55 -18.48
CA GLN A 131 3.43 -22.79 -19.23
C GLN A 131 3.54 -24.01 -18.31
N ALA A 132 4.19 -23.87 -17.16
CA ALA A 132 4.30 -24.93 -16.17
C ALA A 132 2.91 -25.30 -15.58
N CYS A 133 2.07 -24.31 -15.31
CA CYS A 133 0.71 -24.52 -14.81
C CYS A 133 -0.15 -25.27 -15.86
N ARG A 134 -0.12 -24.83 -17.13
CA ARG A 134 -0.86 -25.49 -18.21
C ARG A 134 -0.44 -26.94 -18.39
N GLN A 135 0.86 -27.23 -18.39
CA GLN A 135 1.38 -28.59 -18.48
C GLN A 135 0.96 -29.44 -17.28
N ALA A 136 1.11 -28.91 -16.05
CA ALA A 136 0.74 -29.62 -14.83
C ALA A 136 -0.75 -29.97 -14.79
N ARG A 137 -1.63 -29.03 -15.18
CA ARG A 137 -3.07 -29.27 -15.26
C ARG A 137 -3.42 -30.29 -16.31
N ALA A 138 -2.87 -30.17 -17.52
CA ALA A 138 -3.12 -31.15 -18.59
C ALA A 138 -2.72 -32.58 -18.20
N GLU A 139 -1.60 -32.74 -17.49
CA GLU A 139 -1.16 -34.04 -16.96
C GLU A 139 -2.13 -34.60 -15.94
N LEU A 140 -2.56 -33.77 -14.98
CA LEU A 140 -3.45 -34.22 -13.90
C LEU A 140 -4.90 -34.41 -14.37
N ASP A 141 -5.39 -33.57 -15.27
CA ASP A 141 -6.72 -33.69 -15.87
C ASP A 141 -6.87 -35.02 -16.65
N SER A 142 -5.80 -35.47 -17.31
CA SER A 142 -5.81 -36.78 -17.98
C SER A 142 -5.98 -37.97 -17.02
N ARG A 143 -5.59 -37.83 -15.75
CA ARG A 143 -5.60 -38.91 -14.75
C ARG A 143 -6.76 -38.79 -13.76
N HIS A 144 -7.22 -37.57 -13.46
CA HIS A 144 -8.16 -37.30 -12.38
C HIS A 144 -9.41 -36.54 -12.83
N GLY A 145 -9.48 -36.12 -14.13
CA GLY A 145 -10.45 -35.13 -14.56
C GLY A 145 -10.17 -33.75 -14.00
N HIS A 146 -10.99 -32.77 -14.35
CA HIS A 146 -10.83 -31.37 -13.93
C HIS A 146 -11.49 -31.12 -12.56
N PRO A 147 -10.96 -30.19 -11.75
CA PRO A 147 -11.54 -29.81 -10.47
C PRO A 147 -12.92 -29.20 -10.63
N CYS A 148 -13.88 -29.63 -9.81
CA CYS A 148 -15.25 -29.15 -9.81
C CYS A 148 -15.61 -28.55 -8.44
N GLY A 149 -16.42 -27.51 -8.47
CA GLY A 149 -17.03 -26.92 -7.27
C GLY A 149 -18.27 -27.68 -6.82
N PRO A 150 -18.96 -27.21 -5.76
CA PRO A 150 -20.12 -27.89 -5.18
C PRO A 150 -21.27 -28.13 -6.16
N GLU A 151 -21.44 -27.27 -7.15
CA GLU A 151 -22.48 -27.35 -8.19
C GLU A 151 -21.99 -28.00 -9.49
N GLY A 152 -20.79 -28.59 -9.48
CA GLY A 152 -20.18 -29.20 -10.66
C GLY A 152 -19.52 -28.23 -11.64
N GLN A 153 -19.47 -26.93 -11.31
CA GLN A 153 -18.80 -25.89 -12.11
C GLN A 153 -17.28 -26.06 -12.06
N PRO A 154 -16.56 -25.68 -13.12
CA PRO A 154 -15.10 -25.65 -13.13
C PRO A 154 -14.55 -24.72 -12.03
N VAL A 155 -13.44 -25.09 -11.39
CA VAL A 155 -12.79 -24.34 -10.32
C VAL A 155 -11.62 -23.53 -10.88
N GLU A 156 -11.63 -22.23 -10.60
CA GLU A 156 -10.52 -21.34 -10.93
C GLU A 156 -9.32 -21.58 -10.01
N PHE A 157 -8.14 -21.31 -10.57
CA PHE A 157 -6.87 -21.44 -9.86
C PHE A 157 -5.99 -20.24 -10.14
N TRP A 158 -5.37 -19.69 -9.10
CA TRP A 158 -4.52 -18.51 -9.21
C TRP A 158 -3.15 -18.75 -8.59
N ILE A 159 -2.13 -18.41 -9.37
CA ILE A 159 -0.75 -18.29 -8.89
C ILE A 159 -0.54 -16.81 -8.57
N ILE A 160 -0.36 -16.51 -7.30
CA ILE A 160 -0.18 -15.14 -6.81
C ILE A 160 1.32 -14.90 -6.63
N GLY A 161 1.87 -13.99 -7.42
CA GLY A 161 3.22 -13.48 -7.23
C GLY A 161 3.23 -12.41 -6.15
N MET A 162 4.12 -12.57 -5.19
CA MET A 162 4.31 -11.64 -4.07
C MET A 162 5.52 -10.74 -4.33
N GLY A 163 5.71 -9.73 -3.49
CA GLY A 163 6.88 -8.89 -3.50
C GLY A 163 7.22 -8.26 -4.86
N LYS A 164 8.46 -8.44 -5.31
CA LYS A 164 8.95 -7.86 -6.56
C LYS A 164 8.27 -8.44 -7.81
N LEU A 165 7.91 -9.73 -7.79
CA LEU A 165 7.16 -10.36 -8.88
C LEU A 165 5.76 -9.75 -9.01
N GLY A 166 5.04 -9.61 -7.90
CA GLY A 166 3.72 -9.00 -7.88
C GLY A 166 3.74 -7.53 -8.32
N ALA A 167 4.80 -6.80 -7.97
CA ALA A 167 4.99 -5.39 -8.33
C ALA A 167 5.54 -5.16 -9.77
N ARG A 168 5.88 -6.21 -10.52
CA ARG A 168 6.58 -6.12 -11.80
C ARG A 168 7.96 -5.46 -11.71
N GLU A 169 8.65 -5.69 -10.60
CA GLU A 169 9.97 -5.13 -10.31
C GLU A 169 11.01 -6.24 -10.08
N LEU A 170 10.84 -7.42 -10.71
CA LEU A 170 11.68 -8.59 -10.44
C LEU A 170 13.13 -8.33 -10.82
N ASN A 171 14.06 -8.70 -9.92
CA ASN A 171 15.49 -8.66 -10.19
C ASN A 171 15.93 -9.78 -11.12
N VAL A 172 17.11 -9.62 -11.69
CA VAL A 172 17.70 -10.58 -12.64
C VAL A 172 18.07 -11.92 -12.01
N SER A 173 18.46 -11.94 -10.73
CA SER A 173 18.74 -13.18 -9.97
C SER A 173 17.99 -13.17 -8.64
N SER A 174 16.66 -13.01 -8.70
CA SER A 174 15.77 -13.08 -7.54
C SER A 174 15.14 -14.46 -7.43
N ASP A 175 14.75 -14.82 -6.22
CA ASP A 175 13.68 -15.79 -5.99
C ASP A 175 12.31 -15.19 -6.33
N ILE A 176 11.34 -16.06 -6.52
CA ILE A 176 9.94 -15.70 -6.71
C ILE A 176 9.14 -16.25 -5.53
N ASP A 177 8.52 -15.32 -4.79
CA ASP A 177 7.61 -15.65 -3.70
C ASP A 177 6.21 -15.89 -4.27
N LEU A 178 5.61 -17.06 -3.98
CA LEU A 178 4.34 -17.47 -4.56
C LEU A 178 3.34 -17.94 -3.49
N ILE A 179 2.07 -17.67 -3.77
CA ILE A 179 0.93 -18.27 -3.04
C ILE A 179 -0.02 -18.86 -4.08
N TYR A 180 -0.45 -20.11 -3.85
CA TYR A 180 -1.41 -20.80 -4.70
C TYR A 180 -2.79 -20.78 -4.05
N VAL A 181 -3.79 -20.27 -4.79
CA VAL A 181 -5.18 -20.19 -4.32
C VAL A 181 -6.09 -20.78 -5.36
N TYR A 182 -7.10 -21.55 -4.93
CA TYR A 182 -8.17 -22.05 -5.78
C TYR A 182 -9.54 -21.63 -5.24
N GLU A 183 -10.53 -21.56 -6.11
CA GLU A 183 -11.80 -20.91 -5.80
C GLU A 183 -12.65 -21.68 -4.80
N HIS A 184 -12.93 -22.97 -5.06
CA HIS A 184 -13.85 -23.79 -4.27
C HIS A 184 -13.27 -25.14 -3.88
N ASP A 185 -13.57 -25.58 -2.67
CA ASP A 185 -13.39 -26.96 -2.26
C ASP A 185 -14.38 -27.86 -3.02
N GLY A 186 -14.04 -29.12 -3.21
CA GLY A 186 -14.80 -30.09 -3.96
C GLY A 186 -13.95 -31.28 -4.39
N GLU A 187 -14.37 -31.99 -5.41
CA GLU A 187 -13.68 -33.14 -5.98
C GLU A 187 -13.52 -32.98 -7.51
N THR A 188 -12.52 -33.66 -8.08
CA THR A 188 -12.37 -33.71 -9.54
C THR A 188 -13.47 -34.53 -10.18
N SER A 189 -13.75 -34.27 -11.47
CA SER A 189 -14.78 -35.01 -12.25
C SER A 189 -14.47 -36.52 -12.40
N GLY A 190 -13.21 -36.90 -12.25
CA GLY A 190 -12.72 -38.24 -12.57
C GLY A 190 -12.45 -38.44 -14.05
N THR A 191 -11.91 -39.60 -14.39
CA THR A 191 -11.77 -40.06 -15.77
C THR A 191 -13.15 -40.40 -16.37
N PRO A 192 -13.29 -40.53 -17.70
CA PRO A 192 -14.56 -40.94 -18.34
C PRO A 192 -15.18 -42.20 -17.73
N ASP A 193 -14.35 -43.09 -17.17
CA ASP A 193 -14.79 -44.32 -16.49
C ASP A 193 -15.26 -44.09 -15.06
N GLY A 194 -15.28 -42.82 -14.58
CA GLY A 194 -15.66 -42.44 -13.22
C GLY A 194 -14.61 -42.75 -12.14
N ARG A 195 -13.41 -43.16 -12.54
CA ARG A 195 -12.30 -43.48 -11.61
C ARG A 195 -11.39 -42.28 -11.40
N GLY A 196 -10.47 -42.38 -10.46
CA GLY A 196 -9.39 -41.42 -10.25
C GLY A 196 -9.80 -40.10 -9.63
N ARG A 197 -11.02 -39.98 -9.10
CA ARG A 197 -11.45 -38.77 -8.37
C ARG A 197 -10.57 -38.53 -7.15
N ILE A 198 -10.16 -37.30 -6.97
CA ILE A 198 -9.44 -36.80 -5.79
C ILE A 198 -10.03 -35.46 -5.35
N SER A 199 -9.77 -35.07 -4.12
CA SER A 199 -10.22 -33.76 -3.61
C SER A 199 -9.48 -32.60 -4.29
N ASN A 200 -10.13 -31.44 -4.41
CA ASN A 200 -9.52 -30.22 -4.95
C ASN A 200 -8.23 -29.82 -4.20
N PRO A 201 -8.17 -29.86 -2.85
CA PRO A 201 -6.92 -29.62 -2.12
C PRO A 201 -5.77 -30.55 -2.56
N GLU A 202 -6.06 -31.85 -2.74
CA GLU A 202 -5.05 -32.80 -3.19
C GLU A 202 -4.63 -32.55 -4.64
N TYR A 203 -5.58 -32.27 -5.53
CA TYR A 203 -5.33 -31.94 -6.93
C TYR A 203 -4.40 -30.71 -7.03
N PHE A 204 -4.74 -29.59 -6.38
CA PHE A 204 -3.96 -28.36 -6.46
C PHE A 204 -2.62 -28.46 -5.74
N ALA A 205 -2.49 -29.28 -4.68
CA ALA A 205 -1.20 -29.57 -4.08
C ALA A 205 -0.26 -30.33 -5.04
N ARG A 206 -0.82 -31.23 -5.88
CA ARG A 206 -0.06 -31.91 -6.95
C ARG A 206 0.31 -30.95 -8.07
N VAL A 207 -0.60 -30.06 -8.51
CA VAL A 207 -0.30 -28.98 -9.47
C VAL A 207 0.88 -28.13 -8.98
N ALA A 208 0.82 -27.65 -7.73
CA ALA A 208 1.89 -26.85 -7.14
C ALA A 208 3.25 -27.57 -7.15
N ARG A 209 3.26 -28.88 -6.85
CA ARG A 209 4.48 -29.71 -6.91
C ARG A 209 5.04 -29.83 -8.31
N LEU A 210 4.20 -30.08 -9.32
CA LEU A 210 4.63 -30.20 -10.73
C LEU A 210 5.18 -28.85 -11.25
N ILE A 211 4.56 -27.72 -10.87
CA ILE A 211 5.08 -26.39 -11.18
C ILE A 211 6.46 -26.20 -10.56
N HIS A 212 6.64 -26.61 -9.29
CA HIS A 212 7.93 -26.50 -8.62
C HIS A 212 9.00 -27.33 -9.33
N THR A 213 8.71 -28.57 -9.71
CA THR A 213 9.64 -29.42 -10.49
C THR A 213 10.00 -28.79 -11.83
N THR A 214 9.03 -28.20 -12.52
CA THR A 214 9.25 -27.61 -13.84
C THR A 214 10.10 -26.34 -13.77
N VAL A 215 9.86 -25.46 -12.79
CA VAL A 215 10.47 -24.12 -12.70
C VAL A 215 11.62 -24.08 -11.69
N GLY A 216 11.46 -24.70 -10.52
CA GLY A 216 12.34 -24.54 -9.36
C GLY A 216 13.51 -25.52 -9.29
N ASP A 217 13.32 -26.78 -9.76
CA ASP A 217 14.37 -27.80 -9.65
C ASP A 217 15.62 -27.42 -10.44
N THR A 218 16.78 -27.70 -9.86
CA THR A 218 18.09 -27.45 -10.49
C THR A 218 18.46 -28.63 -11.39
N THR A 219 18.78 -28.35 -12.64
CA THR A 219 19.25 -29.31 -13.63
C THR A 219 20.64 -28.89 -14.14
N GLU A 220 21.14 -29.58 -15.16
CA GLU A 220 22.35 -29.17 -15.88
C GLU A 220 22.28 -27.76 -16.49
N HIS A 221 21.05 -27.27 -16.81
CA HIS A 221 20.80 -25.91 -17.29
C HIS A 221 20.52 -24.91 -16.15
N GLY A 222 20.68 -25.30 -14.90
CA GLY A 222 20.28 -24.54 -13.71
C GLY A 222 18.79 -24.67 -13.40
N CYS A 223 18.21 -23.70 -12.69
CA CYS A 223 16.77 -23.56 -12.50
C CYS A 223 16.23 -22.39 -13.32
N VAL A 224 14.92 -22.32 -13.56
CA VAL A 224 14.31 -21.12 -14.16
C VAL A 224 14.27 -20.01 -13.13
N PHE A 225 13.64 -20.27 -11.98
CA PHE A 225 13.65 -19.39 -10.80
C PHE A 225 13.68 -20.22 -9.53
N ARG A 226 14.36 -19.72 -8.50
CA ARG A 226 14.20 -20.24 -7.15
C ARG A 226 12.82 -19.85 -6.65
N MET A 227 12.07 -20.79 -6.09
CA MET A 227 10.68 -20.60 -5.68
C MET A 227 10.58 -20.63 -4.15
N ASP A 228 9.95 -19.61 -3.56
CA ASP A 228 9.65 -19.54 -2.14
C ASP A 228 8.14 -19.51 -1.89
N LEU A 229 7.67 -20.40 -1.02
CA LEU A 229 6.28 -20.51 -0.59
C LEU A 229 6.08 -20.12 0.89
N ALA A 230 7.09 -19.55 1.54
CA ALA A 230 7.03 -19.23 2.97
C ALA A 230 5.99 -18.18 3.35
N LEU A 231 5.55 -17.35 2.38
CA LEU A 231 4.50 -16.33 2.58
C LEU A 231 3.07 -16.88 2.53
N ARG A 232 2.89 -18.18 2.24
CA ARG A 232 1.54 -18.78 2.23
C ARG A 232 0.94 -18.87 3.64
N PRO A 233 -0.39 -18.93 3.78
CA PRO A 233 -1.04 -19.13 5.06
C PRO A 233 -0.40 -20.26 5.89
N ASN A 234 -0.11 -19.98 7.15
CA ASN A 234 0.61 -20.86 8.09
C ASN A 234 2.08 -21.19 7.68
N GLY A 235 2.63 -20.48 6.71
CA GLY A 235 4.03 -20.65 6.29
C GLY A 235 4.34 -22.10 5.89
N ASN A 236 5.51 -22.62 6.32
CA ASN A 236 5.94 -23.97 5.95
C ASN A 236 5.09 -25.11 6.54
N SER A 237 4.24 -24.83 7.54
CA SER A 237 3.32 -25.83 8.12
C SER A 237 1.97 -25.87 7.36
N GLY A 238 1.68 -24.88 6.51
CA GLY A 238 0.43 -24.82 5.75
C GLY A 238 0.47 -25.65 4.47
N PRO A 239 -0.71 -25.96 3.90
CA PRO A 239 -0.79 -26.67 2.62
C PRO A 239 -0.17 -25.86 1.48
N PRO A 240 0.32 -26.51 0.40
CA PRO A 240 0.90 -25.82 -0.75
C PRO A 240 -0.08 -24.90 -1.47
N ALA A 241 -1.37 -25.26 -1.52
CA ALA A 241 -2.45 -24.46 -2.11
C ALA A 241 -3.62 -24.40 -1.12
N VAL A 242 -4.34 -23.27 -1.10
CA VAL A 242 -5.46 -23.02 -0.18
C VAL A 242 -6.71 -22.63 -0.97
N SER A 243 -7.91 -22.96 -0.46
CA SER A 243 -9.15 -22.44 -1.04
C SER A 243 -9.32 -20.95 -0.71
N LEU A 244 -10.11 -20.24 -1.51
CA LEU A 244 -10.41 -18.83 -1.28
C LEU A 244 -11.06 -18.61 0.10
N ALA A 245 -11.96 -19.50 0.49
CA ALA A 245 -12.61 -19.45 1.82
C ALA A 245 -11.60 -19.64 2.97
N ALA A 246 -10.66 -20.60 2.84
CA ALA A 246 -9.61 -20.79 3.84
C ALA A 246 -8.63 -19.62 3.90
N LEU A 247 -8.34 -18.98 2.77
CA LEU A 247 -7.53 -17.75 2.73
C LEU A 247 -8.25 -16.61 3.45
N GLU A 248 -9.56 -16.43 3.20
CA GLU A 248 -10.36 -15.39 3.85
C GLU A 248 -10.38 -15.57 5.36
N GLU A 249 -10.68 -16.76 5.84
CA GLU A 249 -10.66 -17.08 7.27
C GLU A 249 -9.29 -16.82 7.91
N TYR A 250 -8.21 -17.25 7.23
CA TYR A 250 -6.85 -17.01 7.70
C TYR A 250 -6.55 -15.51 7.85
N LEU A 251 -6.85 -14.71 6.81
CA LEU A 251 -6.57 -13.28 6.82
C LEU A 251 -7.40 -12.52 7.86
N GLN A 252 -8.64 -12.98 8.13
CA GLN A 252 -9.52 -12.36 9.14
C GLN A 252 -9.12 -12.70 10.58
N VAL A 253 -8.69 -13.95 10.84
CA VAL A 253 -8.49 -14.47 12.20
C VAL A 253 -7.02 -14.45 12.60
N GLN A 254 -6.11 -14.81 11.70
CA GLN A 254 -4.69 -15.05 12.00
C GLN A 254 -3.74 -14.07 11.30
N GLY A 255 -4.20 -13.36 10.26
CA GLY A 255 -3.38 -12.46 9.47
C GLY A 255 -2.65 -11.42 10.31
N ARG A 256 -1.33 -11.33 10.14
CA ARG A 256 -0.42 -10.49 10.92
C ARG A 256 -0.15 -9.16 10.20
N GLU A 257 0.24 -8.13 10.94
CA GLU A 257 0.51 -6.80 10.37
C GLU A 257 1.58 -6.82 9.27
N TRP A 258 2.66 -7.62 9.44
CA TRP A 258 3.70 -7.72 8.41
C TRP A 258 3.21 -8.39 7.11
N GLU A 259 2.20 -9.26 7.18
CA GLU A 259 1.61 -9.90 5.99
C GLU A 259 0.86 -8.91 5.13
N ARG A 260 0.31 -7.83 5.71
CA ARG A 260 -0.30 -6.73 4.94
C ARG A 260 0.70 -6.10 3.97
N PHE A 261 1.96 -5.95 4.39
CA PHE A 261 3.04 -5.46 3.52
C PHE A 261 3.36 -6.43 2.39
N ALA A 262 3.37 -7.72 2.69
CA ALA A 262 3.58 -8.74 1.66
C ALA A 262 2.42 -8.74 0.64
N TRP A 263 1.17 -8.77 1.12
CA TRP A 263 -0.02 -8.77 0.29
C TRP A 263 -0.25 -7.47 -0.50
N LEU A 264 0.28 -6.34 -0.05
CA LEU A 264 0.22 -5.07 -0.78
C LEU A 264 0.80 -5.19 -2.20
N LYS A 265 1.89 -5.91 -2.35
CA LYS A 265 2.53 -6.16 -3.65
C LYS A 265 2.04 -7.46 -4.32
N SER A 266 0.97 -8.08 -3.85
CA SER A 266 0.42 -9.30 -4.43
C SER A 266 -0.27 -9.06 -5.78
N ARG A 267 -0.13 -10.01 -6.71
CA ARG A 267 -0.80 -9.98 -8.03
C ARG A 267 -0.96 -11.39 -8.56
N VAL A 268 -2.10 -11.69 -9.18
CA VAL A 268 -2.24 -12.93 -9.96
C VAL A 268 -1.30 -12.84 -11.17
N VAL A 269 -0.41 -13.81 -11.31
CA VAL A 269 0.63 -13.85 -12.35
C VAL A 269 0.39 -14.95 -13.38
N ALA A 270 -0.32 -16.00 -12.99
CA ALA A 270 -0.71 -17.12 -13.85
C ALA A 270 -1.93 -17.86 -13.23
N PRO A 271 -2.69 -18.65 -14.01
CA PRO A 271 -2.66 -18.71 -15.48
C PRO A 271 -3.10 -17.39 -16.13
N SER A 272 -2.62 -17.15 -17.35
CA SER A 272 -2.92 -15.90 -18.07
C SER A 272 -4.41 -15.72 -18.34
N ASP A 273 -5.14 -16.80 -18.54
CA ASP A 273 -6.58 -16.81 -18.85
C ASP A 273 -7.41 -16.41 -17.62
N SER A 274 -6.95 -16.70 -16.41
CA SER A 274 -7.63 -16.36 -15.14
C SER A 274 -7.38 -14.92 -14.66
N ILE A 275 -6.47 -14.16 -15.29
CA ILE A 275 -6.12 -12.79 -14.83
C ILE A 275 -7.26 -11.79 -15.06
N ALA A 276 -8.02 -11.94 -16.14
CA ALA A 276 -9.09 -11.02 -16.55
C ALA A 276 -10.50 -11.49 -16.14
N GLY A 277 -10.62 -12.65 -15.48
CA GLY A 277 -11.90 -13.24 -15.11
C GLY A 277 -12.62 -12.52 -13.97
N THR A 278 -13.94 -12.69 -13.89
CA THR A 278 -14.78 -12.18 -12.79
C THR A 278 -14.41 -12.79 -11.46
N ALA A 279 -13.95 -14.04 -11.43
CA ALA A 279 -13.53 -14.75 -10.22
C ALA A 279 -12.33 -14.09 -9.51
N VAL A 280 -11.45 -13.38 -10.23
CA VAL A 280 -10.37 -12.58 -9.62
C VAL A 280 -10.92 -11.46 -8.73
N GLN A 281 -12.12 -10.97 -8.98
CA GLN A 281 -12.76 -9.96 -8.14
C GLN A 281 -13.07 -10.51 -6.74
N ALA A 282 -13.47 -11.79 -6.64
CA ALA A 282 -13.67 -12.45 -5.36
C ALA A 282 -12.36 -12.51 -4.54
N LEU A 283 -11.25 -12.90 -5.19
CA LEU A 283 -9.92 -12.85 -4.55
C LEU A 283 -9.53 -11.43 -4.11
N ARG A 284 -9.80 -10.42 -4.92
CA ARG A 284 -9.59 -9.02 -4.53
C ARG A 284 -10.45 -8.61 -3.36
N GLY A 285 -11.71 -9.04 -3.31
CA GLY A 285 -12.64 -8.81 -2.21
C GLY A 285 -12.13 -9.31 -0.86
N VAL A 286 -11.37 -10.40 -0.87
CA VAL A 286 -10.72 -10.98 0.33
C VAL A 286 -9.44 -10.21 0.71
N VAL A 287 -8.60 -9.90 -0.26
CA VAL A 287 -7.26 -9.33 0.00
C VAL A 287 -7.29 -7.83 0.32
N LEU A 288 -8.08 -7.03 -0.41
CA LEU A 288 -8.08 -5.57 -0.25
C LEU A 288 -8.49 -5.10 1.15
N PRO A 289 -9.55 -5.64 1.80
CA PRO A 289 -9.92 -5.24 3.16
C PRO A 289 -8.86 -5.62 4.21
N PHE A 290 -8.12 -6.69 3.97
CA PHE A 290 -7.01 -7.09 4.84
C PHE A 290 -5.84 -6.12 4.74
N VAL A 291 -5.42 -5.75 3.52
CA VAL A 291 -4.27 -4.86 3.28
C VAL A 291 -4.60 -3.43 3.66
N PHE A 292 -5.71 -2.90 3.17
CA PHE A 292 -6.10 -1.51 3.30
C PHE A 292 -7.30 -1.39 4.24
N ARG A 293 -7.02 -1.18 5.51
CA ARG A 293 -8.07 -0.93 6.50
C ARG A 293 -8.82 0.35 6.17
N ARG A 294 -10.11 0.35 6.46
CA ARG A 294 -11.01 1.47 6.19
C ARG A 294 -10.63 2.74 6.96
N TYR A 295 -9.96 2.59 8.10
CA TYR A 295 -9.58 3.66 9.00
C TYR A 295 -8.07 3.75 9.13
N LEU A 296 -7.57 4.93 9.51
CA LEU A 296 -6.15 5.14 9.79
C LEU A 296 -5.65 4.15 10.85
N ASP A 297 -4.55 3.50 10.54
CA ASP A 297 -4.01 2.45 11.39
C ASP A 297 -2.69 2.90 12.05
N TYR A 298 -2.83 3.59 13.15
CA TYR A 298 -1.67 4.13 13.89
C TYR A 298 -0.83 3.04 14.56
N ASN A 299 -1.41 1.87 14.88
CA ASN A 299 -0.65 0.73 15.44
C ASN A 299 0.41 0.22 14.47
N VAL A 300 0.20 0.38 13.18
CA VAL A 300 1.17 -0.04 12.17
C VAL A 300 2.50 0.68 12.35
N PHE A 301 2.48 1.99 12.65
CA PHE A 301 3.72 2.74 12.89
C PHE A 301 4.53 2.20 14.06
N GLU A 302 3.88 1.90 15.19
CA GLU A 302 4.58 1.41 16.38
C GLU A 302 5.07 -0.04 16.19
N SER A 303 4.21 -0.92 15.68
CA SER A 303 4.58 -2.31 15.38
C SER A 303 5.73 -2.38 14.39
N LEU A 304 5.77 -1.46 13.43
CA LEU A 304 6.80 -1.41 12.41
C LEU A 304 8.09 -0.75 12.90
N ARG A 305 8.02 0.27 13.75
CA ARG A 305 9.20 0.79 14.45
C ARG A 305 9.88 -0.33 15.25
N SER A 306 9.08 -1.15 15.95
CA SER A 306 9.59 -2.30 16.69
C SER A 306 10.21 -3.35 15.77
N LEU A 307 9.52 -3.74 14.70
CA LEU A 307 10.03 -4.68 13.70
C LEU A 307 11.31 -4.17 13.03
N HIS A 308 11.34 -2.90 12.63
CA HIS A 308 12.53 -2.31 12.01
C HIS A 308 13.71 -2.24 12.97
N ARG A 309 13.46 -1.91 14.24
CA ARG A 309 14.48 -1.95 15.28
C ARG A 309 15.07 -3.36 15.40
N GLN A 310 14.24 -4.38 15.46
CA GLN A 310 14.68 -5.78 15.49
C GLN A 310 15.49 -6.15 14.25
N ILE A 311 15.06 -5.73 13.05
CA ILE A 311 15.79 -5.98 11.81
C ILE A 311 17.16 -5.29 11.83
N ARG A 312 17.23 -4.02 12.27
CA ARG A 312 18.53 -3.30 12.43
C ARG A 312 19.45 -3.97 13.45
N GLU A 313 18.93 -4.38 14.60
CA GLU A 313 19.71 -5.10 15.62
C GLU A 313 20.25 -6.44 15.08
N HIS A 314 19.41 -7.18 14.34
CA HIS A 314 19.85 -8.40 13.68
C HIS A 314 20.90 -8.15 12.57
N ALA A 315 20.73 -7.09 11.78
CA ALA A 315 21.71 -6.70 10.76
C ALA A 315 23.04 -6.29 11.39
N THR A 316 23.02 -5.51 12.47
CA THR A 316 24.21 -5.09 13.23
C THR A 316 24.91 -6.29 13.86
N LYS A 317 24.17 -7.23 14.45
CA LYS A 317 24.75 -8.47 15.01
C LYS A 317 25.38 -9.36 13.92
N ARG A 318 24.78 -9.41 12.71
CA ARG A 318 25.34 -10.16 11.57
C ARG A 318 26.59 -9.49 10.98
N SER A 319 26.67 -8.17 10.97
CA SER A 319 27.84 -7.44 10.47
C SER A 319 28.99 -7.35 11.47
N ALA A 320 28.75 -7.52 12.75
CA ALA A 320 29.79 -7.50 13.79
C ALA A 320 30.85 -8.61 13.61
N GLY A 321 30.51 -9.73 12.94
CA GLY A 321 31.46 -10.81 12.60
C GLY A 321 31.93 -10.82 11.14
N HIS A 322 31.38 -9.94 10.29
CA HIS A 322 31.61 -9.94 8.85
C HIS A 322 31.58 -8.48 8.29
N PRO A 323 32.76 -7.79 8.32
CA PRO A 323 32.86 -6.39 7.86
C PRO A 323 32.37 -6.18 6.42
N GLU A 324 32.53 -7.20 5.55
CA GLU A 324 32.04 -7.17 4.17
C GLU A 324 30.54 -7.01 4.04
N ARG A 325 29.75 -7.42 5.04
CA ARG A 325 28.28 -7.26 5.04
C ARG A 325 27.80 -5.83 5.31
N ALA A 326 28.68 -4.95 5.75
CA ALA A 326 28.40 -3.53 5.85
C ALA A 326 28.12 -2.89 4.45
N ASN A 327 28.58 -3.54 3.39
CA ASN A 327 28.43 -3.12 2.00
C ASN A 327 27.22 -3.74 1.28
N ASP A 328 26.22 -4.21 2.01
CA ASP A 328 24.94 -4.70 1.46
C ASP A 328 24.06 -3.53 1.01
N VAL A 329 23.78 -3.43 -0.30
CA VAL A 329 23.01 -2.32 -0.89
C VAL A 329 21.52 -2.44 -0.62
N LYS A 330 21.03 -3.58 -0.14
CA LYS A 330 19.61 -3.83 0.12
C LYS A 330 19.27 -3.74 1.61
N LEU A 331 20.05 -4.37 2.48
CA LEU A 331 19.70 -4.57 3.88
C LEU A 331 20.42 -3.63 4.85
N SER A 332 21.52 -2.99 4.42
CA SER A 332 22.23 -2.00 5.25
C SER A 332 21.43 -0.71 5.37
N ARG A 333 21.81 0.15 6.33
CA ARG A 333 21.26 1.48 6.52
C ARG A 333 21.32 2.27 5.21
N GLY A 334 20.21 2.89 4.81
CA GLY A 334 20.07 3.60 3.54
C GLY A 334 19.95 2.67 2.32
N GLY A 335 19.61 1.38 2.50
CA GLY A 335 19.45 0.43 1.41
C GLY A 335 18.07 0.42 0.77
N ILE A 336 17.93 -0.39 -0.28
CA ILE A 336 16.68 -0.54 -1.05
C ILE A 336 15.48 -0.84 -0.16
N ARG A 337 15.67 -1.67 0.87
CA ARG A 337 14.60 -2.09 1.78
C ARG A 337 13.99 -0.93 2.58
N GLU A 338 14.79 0.07 2.95
CA GLU A 338 14.28 1.25 3.66
C GLU A 338 13.41 2.12 2.76
N ILE A 339 13.74 2.23 1.46
CA ILE A 339 12.90 2.94 0.48
C ILE A 339 11.57 2.20 0.29
N GLU A 340 11.62 0.90 0.01
CA GLU A 340 10.43 0.06 -0.18
C GLU A 340 9.52 0.12 1.06
N PHE A 341 10.11 0.08 2.25
CA PHE A 341 9.38 0.14 3.50
C PHE A 341 8.71 1.50 3.73
N THR A 342 9.43 2.61 3.47
CA THR A 342 8.89 3.97 3.53
C THR A 342 7.61 4.10 2.68
N VAL A 343 7.69 3.63 1.44
CA VAL A 343 6.58 3.69 0.48
C VAL A 343 5.41 2.82 0.96
N GLN A 344 5.68 1.56 1.29
CA GLN A 344 4.65 0.60 1.70
C GLN A 344 3.96 1.01 3.00
N LEU A 345 4.70 1.59 3.94
CA LEU A 345 4.13 2.10 5.18
C LEU A 345 3.05 3.16 4.90
N LEU A 346 3.39 4.18 4.11
CA LEU A 346 2.44 5.22 3.74
C LEU A 346 1.25 4.67 2.95
N GLN A 347 1.47 3.69 2.07
CA GLN A 347 0.41 3.01 1.33
C GLN A 347 -0.53 2.23 2.25
N VAL A 348 -0.02 1.43 3.18
CA VAL A 348 -0.84 0.64 4.13
C VAL A 348 -1.66 1.55 5.02
N VAL A 349 -1.06 2.64 5.51
CA VAL A 349 -1.73 3.57 6.42
C VAL A 349 -2.79 4.41 5.71
N ARG A 350 -2.52 4.87 4.49
CA ARG A 350 -3.38 5.82 3.78
C ARG A 350 -4.20 5.21 2.64
N GLY A 351 -3.82 4.05 2.12
CA GLY A 351 -4.46 3.42 0.96
C GLY A 351 -5.92 3.00 1.18
N GLY A 352 -6.38 2.94 2.44
CA GLY A 352 -7.79 2.77 2.75
C GLY A 352 -8.64 3.98 2.38
N GLN A 353 -8.08 5.19 2.55
CA GLN A 353 -8.72 6.46 2.24
C GLN A 353 -8.42 6.95 0.81
N PHE A 354 -7.21 6.63 0.30
CA PHE A 354 -6.69 7.06 -1.00
C PHE A 354 -6.45 5.83 -1.90
N PRO A 355 -7.48 5.34 -2.65
CA PRO A 355 -7.33 4.18 -3.53
C PRO A 355 -6.20 4.31 -4.57
N GLU A 356 -5.89 5.53 -5.02
CA GLU A 356 -4.80 5.82 -5.95
C GLU A 356 -3.42 5.41 -5.42
N LEU A 357 -3.27 5.27 -4.11
CA LEU A 357 -2.03 4.80 -3.49
C LEU A 357 -1.85 3.29 -3.56
N ARG A 358 -2.88 2.53 -3.94
CA ARG A 358 -2.85 1.05 -4.00
C ARG A 358 -2.07 0.52 -5.20
N ARG A 359 -1.02 1.25 -5.60
CA ARG A 359 -0.12 0.86 -6.70
C ARG A 359 1.01 -0.01 -6.19
N ARG A 360 1.34 -1.06 -6.92
CA ARG A 360 2.36 -2.04 -6.52
C ARG A 360 3.79 -1.59 -6.83
N PRO A 361 4.08 -0.99 -8.03
CA PRO A 361 5.42 -0.54 -8.35
C PRO A 361 5.89 0.61 -7.44
N THR A 362 7.10 0.50 -6.91
CA THR A 362 7.66 1.45 -5.93
C THR A 362 7.79 2.87 -6.49
N LEU A 363 8.24 3.01 -7.74
CA LEU A 363 8.42 4.32 -8.38
C LEU A 363 7.07 5.02 -8.66
N ASP A 364 6.07 4.28 -9.13
CA ASP A 364 4.70 4.81 -9.33
C ASP A 364 4.07 5.21 -7.98
N ALA A 365 4.27 4.41 -6.96
CA ALA A 365 3.78 4.70 -5.61
C ALA A 365 4.42 5.96 -5.01
N LEU A 366 5.75 6.17 -5.16
CA LEU A 366 6.43 7.40 -4.75
C LEU A 366 5.84 8.65 -5.41
N GLN A 367 5.61 8.59 -6.72
CA GLN A 367 5.01 9.70 -7.46
C GLN A 367 3.60 10.01 -6.95
N ARG A 368 2.78 8.99 -6.67
CA ARG A 368 1.41 9.17 -6.16
C ARG A 368 1.37 9.69 -4.74
N LEU A 369 2.29 9.28 -3.88
CA LEU A 369 2.44 9.83 -2.54
C LEU A 369 2.76 11.32 -2.57
N ALA A 370 3.62 11.75 -3.51
CA ALA A 370 3.91 13.17 -3.72
C ALA A 370 2.68 13.94 -4.24
N THR A 371 1.97 13.38 -5.24
CA THR A 371 0.77 13.99 -5.81
C THR A 371 -0.36 14.11 -4.77
N ALA A 372 -0.49 13.14 -3.87
CA ALA A 372 -1.47 13.16 -2.78
C ALA A 372 -1.05 14.05 -1.59
N GLY A 373 0.10 14.75 -1.66
CA GLY A 373 0.60 15.62 -0.58
C GLY A 373 1.06 14.87 0.68
N LEU A 374 1.22 13.55 0.61
CA LEU A 374 1.63 12.71 1.73
C LEU A 374 3.15 12.60 1.90
N MET A 375 3.89 13.07 0.90
CA MET A 375 5.35 13.17 0.90
C MET A 375 5.75 14.43 0.12
N PRO A 376 6.77 15.18 0.58
CA PRO A 376 7.29 16.31 -0.20
C PRO A 376 7.75 15.85 -1.59
N PRO A 377 7.41 16.55 -2.68
CA PRO A 377 7.80 16.16 -4.03
C PRO A 377 9.31 15.99 -4.22
N GLN A 378 10.10 16.80 -3.51
CA GLN A 378 11.56 16.74 -3.54
C GLN A 378 12.09 15.44 -2.91
N SER A 379 11.54 15.03 -1.75
CA SER A 379 11.88 13.77 -1.08
C SER A 379 11.49 12.56 -1.94
N ALA A 380 10.29 12.57 -2.53
CA ALA A 380 9.84 11.50 -3.41
C ALA A 380 10.75 11.33 -4.63
N GLN A 381 11.15 12.43 -5.27
CA GLN A 381 12.07 12.42 -6.41
C GLN A 381 13.48 11.95 -6.01
N ALA A 382 13.96 12.37 -4.85
CA ALA A 382 15.27 11.97 -4.33
C ALA A 382 15.30 10.47 -4.02
N LEU A 383 14.25 9.94 -3.34
CA LEU A 383 14.10 8.50 -3.08
C LEU A 383 13.95 7.68 -4.38
N ALA A 384 13.25 8.21 -5.39
CA ALA A 384 13.13 7.53 -6.70
C ALA A 384 14.47 7.41 -7.42
N ARG A 385 15.31 8.46 -7.38
CA ARG A 385 16.68 8.41 -7.92
C ARG A 385 17.55 7.41 -7.16
N ALA A 386 17.52 7.46 -5.82
CA ALA A 386 18.26 6.53 -4.99
C ALA A 386 17.81 5.06 -5.21
N TYR A 387 16.51 4.82 -5.32
CA TYR A 387 15.96 3.48 -5.63
C TYR A 387 16.48 2.97 -6.96
N THR A 388 16.39 3.77 -8.03
CA THR A 388 16.86 3.40 -9.36
C THR A 388 18.36 3.08 -9.35
N PHE A 389 19.17 3.94 -8.73
CA PHE A 389 20.61 3.75 -8.61
C PHE A 389 20.97 2.46 -7.85
N LEU A 390 20.41 2.27 -6.66
CA LEU A 390 20.69 1.09 -5.83
C LEU A 390 20.23 -0.22 -6.52
N ARG A 391 19.11 -0.20 -7.25
CA ARG A 391 18.65 -1.36 -8.02
C ARG A 391 19.57 -1.69 -9.20
N GLN A 392 20.11 -0.69 -9.87
CA GLN A 392 21.10 -0.90 -10.92
C GLN A 392 22.39 -1.47 -10.35
N VAL A 393 22.86 -1.00 -9.20
CA VAL A 393 24.01 -1.60 -8.50
C VAL A 393 23.74 -3.06 -8.12
N GLU A 394 22.53 -3.35 -7.57
CA GLU A 394 22.12 -4.73 -7.24
C GLU A 394 22.19 -5.65 -8.47
N HIS A 395 21.75 -5.18 -9.65
CA HIS A 395 21.84 -5.95 -10.89
C HIS A 395 23.30 -6.23 -11.29
N ARG A 396 24.22 -5.23 -11.23
CA ARG A 396 25.65 -5.42 -11.56
C ARG A 396 26.27 -6.49 -10.66
N ILE A 397 25.97 -6.46 -9.37
CA ILE A 397 26.45 -7.48 -8.43
C ILE A 397 25.95 -8.87 -8.85
N GLN A 398 24.68 -9.00 -9.21
CA GLN A 398 24.08 -10.28 -9.58
C GLN A 398 24.58 -10.82 -10.94
N TYR A 399 24.90 -9.95 -11.89
CA TYR A 399 25.42 -10.34 -13.20
C TYR A 399 26.81 -10.96 -13.17
N LEU A 400 27.60 -10.74 -12.12
CA LEU A 400 28.95 -11.31 -12.05
C LEU A 400 28.94 -12.84 -12.15
N ASP A 401 28.07 -13.52 -11.37
CA ASP A 401 28.01 -14.97 -11.27
C ASP A 401 26.61 -15.60 -11.23
N ASP A 402 25.54 -14.83 -11.46
CA ASP A 402 24.13 -15.24 -11.30
C ASP A 402 23.80 -15.69 -9.87
N GLN A 403 24.31 -14.93 -8.88
CA GLN A 403 24.08 -15.21 -7.47
C GLN A 403 23.06 -14.24 -6.86
N GLN A 404 22.26 -14.77 -5.93
CA GLN A 404 21.35 -13.95 -5.12
C GLN A 404 22.13 -13.27 -4.00
N THR A 405 22.88 -12.26 -4.36
CA THR A 405 23.65 -11.45 -3.41
C THR A 405 23.37 -9.95 -3.61
N HIS A 406 23.53 -9.21 -2.53
CA HIS A 406 23.33 -7.75 -2.49
C HIS A 406 24.58 -7.06 -1.92
N VAL A 407 25.64 -7.83 -1.66
CA VAL A 407 26.88 -7.34 -1.07
C VAL A 407 27.84 -6.97 -2.18
N LEU A 408 28.44 -5.79 -2.10
CA LEU A 408 29.49 -5.37 -3.04
C LEU A 408 30.62 -6.38 -3.04
N PRO A 409 31.20 -6.68 -4.22
CA PRO A 409 32.32 -7.60 -4.31
C PRO A 409 33.55 -7.06 -3.60
N THR A 410 34.36 -7.97 -3.06
CA THR A 410 35.64 -7.65 -2.39
C THR A 410 36.83 -7.59 -3.36
N ARG A 411 36.64 -8.06 -4.59
CA ARG A 411 37.66 -8.01 -5.64
C ARG A 411 37.64 -6.63 -6.31
N ASP A 412 38.81 -6.01 -6.38
CA ASP A 412 38.95 -4.68 -6.97
C ASP A 412 38.54 -4.64 -8.45
N ASP A 413 38.83 -5.68 -9.22
CA ASP A 413 38.46 -5.80 -10.62
C ASP A 413 36.94 -5.80 -10.81
N ASP A 414 36.22 -6.56 -9.98
CA ASP A 414 34.73 -6.63 -10.03
C ASP A 414 34.12 -5.33 -9.59
N LEU A 415 34.68 -4.65 -8.57
CA LEU A 415 34.19 -3.35 -8.11
C LEU A 415 34.46 -2.26 -9.17
N THR A 416 35.64 -2.30 -9.82
CA THR A 416 35.98 -1.38 -10.92
C THR A 416 35.03 -1.57 -12.09
N TRP A 417 34.69 -2.80 -12.45
CA TRP A 417 33.71 -3.08 -13.48
C TRP A 417 32.32 -2.55 -13.14
N ILE A 418 31.88 -2.70 -11.88
CA ILE A 418 30.61 -2.11 -11.43
C ILE A 418 30.66 -0.57 -11.60
N ALA A 419 31.72 0.09 -11.12
CA ALA A 419 31.86 1.53 -11.24
C ALA A 419 31.78 2.00 -12.71
N GLN A 420 32.55 1.35 -13.61
CA GLN A 420 32.56 1.67 -15.03
C GLN A 420 31.22 1.46 -15.72
N THR A 421 30.56 0.32 -15.44
CA THR A 421 29.23 0.03 -16.01
C THR A 421 28.10 0.88 -15.41
N MET A 422 28.34 1.54 -14.28
CA MET A 422 27.47 2.58 -13.72
C MET A 422 27.83 4.00 -14.21
N GLY A 423 28.83 4.13 -15.09
CA GLY A 423 29.24 5.41 -15.69
C GLY A 423 30.22 6.24 -14.85
N TYR A 424 30.85 5.65 -13.84
CA TYR A 424 31.84 6.33 -12.99
C TYR A 424 33.27 6.07 -13.47
N PRO A 425 34.15 7.07 -13.37
CA PRO A 425 35.53 6.92 -13.82
C PRO A 425 36.36 5.93 -12.97
N ASP A 426 36.07 5.83 -11.70
CA ASP A 426 36.79 5.00 -10.73
C ASP A 426 35.93 4.56 -9.55
N CYS A 427 36.44 3.63 -8.73
CA CYS A 427 35.77 3.13 -7.54
C CYS A 427 35.50 4.22 -6.47
N PRO A 428 36.45 5.14 -6.15
CA PRO A 428 36.18 6.21 -5.19
C PRO A 428 34.99 7.09 -5.57
N ALA A 429 34.86 7.49 -6.84
CA ALA A 429 33.73 8.30 -7.32
C ALA A 429 32.40 7.54 -7.20
N PHE A 430 32.40 6.26 -7.58
CA PHE A 430 31.21 5.39 -7.45
C PHE A 430 30.80 5.20 -5.98
N LEU A 431 31.76 4.88 -5.09
CA LEU A 431 31.49 4.67 -3.66
C LEU A 431 31.02 5.94 -2.96
N HIS A 432 31.54 7.11 -3.39
CA HIS A 432 31.07 8.38 -2.90
C HIS A 432 29.58 8.60 -3.22
N GLU A 433 29.19 8.41 -4.49
CA GLU A 433 27.79 8.55 -4.92
C GLU A 433 26.85 7.54 -4.25
N LEU A 434 27.32 6.28 -4.11
CA LEU A 434 26.58 5.26 -3.38
C LEU A 434 26.31 5.69 -1.92
N ASN A 435 27.30 6.28 -1.25
CA ASN A 435 27.15 6.75 0.12
C ASN A 435 26.22 7.98 0.21
N LEU A 436 26.25 8.89 -0.76
CA LEU A 436 25.29 10.00 -0.82
C LEU A 436 23.86 9.51 -0.92
N HIS A 437 23.58 8.57 -1.81
CA HIS A 437 22.26 7.98 -1.94
C HIS A 437 21.82 7.26 -0.66
N ARG A 438 22.71 6.49 -0.04
CA ARG A 438 22.41 5.77 1.20
C ARG A 438 22.11 6.69 2.37
N GLU A 439 22.90 7.76 2.52
CA GLU A 439 22.67 8.71 3.61
C GLU A 439 21.36 9.48 3.44
N LEU A 440 21.02 9.90 2.22
CA LEU A 440 19.74 10.50 1.91
C LEU A 440 18.56 9.57 2.28
N VAL A 441 18.62 8.32 1.84
CA VAL A 441 17.57 7.33 2.17
C VAL A 441 17.43 7.14 3.68
N ALA A 442 18.55 7.06 4.38
CA ALA A 442 18.55 6.88 5.83
C ALA A 442 17.94 8.09 6.56
N GLN A 443 18.25 9.31 6.12
CA GLN A 443 17.70 10.54 6.70
C GLN A 443 16.18 10.65 6.48
N GLU A 444 15.70 10.39 5.26
CA GLU A 444 14.26 10.40 4.95
C GLU A 444 13.52 9.31 5.76
N PHE A 445 14.13 8.14 5.88
CA PHE A 445 13.58 7.05 6.66
C PHE A 445 13.53 7.35 8.17
N ASP A 446 14.61 7.89 8.74
CA ASP A 446 14.68 8.29 10.15
C ASP A 446 13.68 9.43 10.45
N THR A 447 13.49 10.36 9.51
CA THR A 447 12.50 11.44 9.61
C THR A 447 11.07 10.89 9.64
N LEU A 448 10.74 9.93 8.78
CA LEU A 448 9.40 9.31 8.73
C LEU A 448 9.07 8.54 10.01
N LEU A 449 10.04 7.85 10.58
CA LEU A 449 9.85 7.06 11.81
C LEU A 449 9.92 7.90 13.08
N GLY A 450 10.23 9.20 12.99
CA GLY A 450 10.30 10.11 14.11
C GLY A 450 11.40 9.70 15.08
N ALA A 451 12.65 9.71 14.62
CA ALA A 451 13.80 9.64 15.50
C ALA A 451 13.93 10.98 16.27
N GLU A 452 13.12 11.19 17.29
CA GLU A 452 13.56 12.04 18.38
C GLU A 452 14.74 11.33 19.04
N GLU A 453 15.96 11.78 18.76
CA GLU A 453 17.05 11.53 19.70
C GLU A 453 16.59 12.00 21.08
N PRO A 454 16.70 11.18 22.13
CA PRO A 454 16.56 11.69 23.47
C PRO A 454 17.62 12.77 23.61
N LYS A 455 17.19 14.03 23.76
CA LYS A 455 18.08 15.13 24.14
C LYS A 455 18.80 14.65 25.40
N LYS A 456 20.06 14.29 25.29
CA LYS A 456 20.93 14.04 26.42
C LYS A 456 20.99 15.34 27.20
N CYS A 457 20.19 15.44 28.23
CA CYS A 457 20.42 16.40 29.27
C CYS A 457 21.75 16.04 29.93
N ASN A 458 22.81 16.81 29.63
CA ASN A 458 24.05 16.76 30.38
C ASN A 458 23.74 17.22 31.80
N GLY A 459 23.66 16.30 32.73
CA GLY A 459 23.66 16.59 34.14
C GLY A 459 22.53 15.98 34.98
N CYS A 460 22.29 14.66 34.94
CA CYS A 460 21.67 13.92 36.03
C CYS A 460 22.30 12.54 36.12
N ASN A 461 23.15 12.36 37.11
CA ASN A 461 23.63 11.07 37.53
C ASN A 461 22.50 10.24 38.16
N GLY A 462 22.33 9.02 37.73
CA GLY A 462 21.76 7.92 38.49
C GLY A 462 20.23 7.83 38.47
N GLY A 463 19.68 6.99 37.61
CA GLY A 463 18.29 6.56 37.66
C GLY A 463 17.98 5.64 36.47
N THR A 464 17.81 4.38 36.76
CA THR A 464 17.36 3.29 35.90
C THR A 464 16.36 3.72 34.84
N ASN A 465 16.54 3.26 33.58
CA ASN A 465 15.59 3.35 32.48
C ASN A 465 14.20 2.88 32.92
N GLY A 466 13.34 3.82 33.29
CA GLY A 466 11.94 3.57 33.54
C GLY A 466 11.22 3.46 32.20
N ALA A 467 11.12 2.28 31.65
CA ALA A 467 9.96 1.93 30.85
C ALA A 467 8.76 2.25 31.73
N ALA A 468 7.85 3.17 31.31
CA ALA A 468 6.65 3.51 32.07
C ALA A 468 5.91 2.20 32.35
N SER A 469 5.92 1.74 33.60
CA SER A 469 5.27 0.50 34.02
C SER A 469 3.79 0.61 33.66
N THR A 470 3.25 -0.42 33.04
CA THR A 470 1.82 -0.50 32.76
C THR A 470 1.09 -0.50 34.11
N PRO A 471 0.16 0.44 34.40
CA PRO A 471 -0.57 0.44 35.65
C PRO A 471 -1.43 -0.84 35.74
N GLU A 472 -1.42 -1.46 36.89
CA GLU A 472 -2.39 -2.51 37.19
C GLU A 472 -3.78 -1.89 37.41
N LEU A 473 -4.84 -2.58 36.98
CA LEU A 473 -6.22 -2.06 37.06
C LEU A 473 -6.58 -1.64 38.50
N GLU A 474 -6.19 -2.42 39.50
CA GLU A 474 -6.51 -2.15 40.89
C GLU A 474 -5.82 -0.88 41.39
N SER A 475 -4.55 -0.69 41.10
CA SER A 475 -3.80 0.52 41.49
C SER A 475 -4.30 1.77 40.76
N LEU A 476 -4.83 1.60 39.55
CA LEU A 476 -5.46 2.68 38.79
C LEU A 476 -6.79 3.09 39.44
N LEU A 477 -7.64 2.13 39.79
CA LEU A 477 -8.96 2.40 40.42
C LEU A 477 -8.85 3.27 41.64
N GLU A 478 -7.84 3.07 42.50
CA GLU A 478 -7.62 3.88 43.71
C GLU A 478 -7.36 5.37 43.42
N GLN A 479 -6.94 5.67 42.17
CA GLN A 479 -6.57 7.01 41.74
C GLN A 479 -7.65 7.70 40.91
N LEU A 480 -8.78 7.02 40.60
CA LEU A 480 -9.81 7.59 39.73
C LEU A 480 -10.78 8.52 40.50
N PRO A 481 -11.31 9.58 39.86
CA PRO A 481 -12.44 10.35 40.31
C PRO A 481 -13.69 9.46 40.55
N PRO A 482 -14.64 9.84 41.43
CA PRO A 482 -15.71 8.94 41.89
C PRO A 482 -16.57 8.32 40.78
N LEU A 483 -17.08 9.14 39.82
CA LEU A 483 -17.93 8.63 38.71
C LEU A 483 -17.12 7.78 37.72
N LEU A 484 -15.89 8.17 37.47
CA LEU A 484 -15.00 7.41 36.61
C LEU A 484 -14.58 6.09 37.26
N HIS A 485 -14.34 6.10 38.60
CA HIS A 485 -14.05 4.90 39.37
C HIS A 485 -15.20 3.86 39.25
N GLU A 486 -16.44 4.31 39.54
CA GLU A 486 -17.63 3.41 39.43
C GLU A 486 -17.72 2.76 38.07
N ARG A 487 -17.53 3.53 37.01
CA ARG A 487 -17.65 3.04 35.63
C ARG A 487 -16.50 2.11 35.21
N VAL A 488 -15.26 2.40 35.59
CA VAL A 488 -14.08 1.59 35.24
C VAL A 488 -14.02 0.31 36.12
N ALA A 489 -14.57 0.34 37.34
CA ALA A 489 -14.64 -0.84 38.20
C ALA A 489 -15.41 -2.02 37.56
N GLU A 490 -16.38 -1.74 36.67
CA GLU A 490 -17.10 -2.75 35.91
C GLU A 490 -16.15 -3.58 35.01
N TRP A 491 -14.98 -3.04 34.64
CA TRP A 491 -14.01 -3.74 33.78
C TRP A 491 -13.32 -4.93 34.44
N ARG A 492 -13.40 -5.05 35.80
CA ARG A 492 -12.87 -6.23 36.50
C ARG A 492 -13.39 -7.55 35.93
N ASN A 493 -14.66 -7.58 35.59
CA ASN A 493 -15.34 -8.80 35.13
C ASN A 493 -15.81 -8.68 33.67
N HIS A 494 -15.35 -7.65 32.93
CA HIS A 494 -15.84 -7.41 31.59
C HIS A 494 -15.15 -8.35 30.57
N PRO A 495 -15.90 -9.21 29.84
CA PRO A 495 -15.30 -10.23 28.94
C PRO A 495 -14.41 -9.66 27.86
N ARG A 496 -14.75 -8.47 27.33
CA ARG A 496 -13.95 -7.80 26.28
C ARG A 496 -12.61 -7.30 26.82
N VAL A 497 -12.55 -6.82 28.06
CA VAL A 497 -11.30 -6.37 28.71
C VAL A 497 -10.39 -7.55 29.01
N ALA A 498 -10.98 -8.67 29.49
CA ALA A 498 -10.25 -9.90 29.74
C ALA A 498 -9.64 -10.52 28.47
N ALA A 499 -10.33 -10.35 27.32
CA ALA A 499 -9.89 -10.87 26.02
C ALA A 499 -8.84 -9.97 25.31
N LEU A 500 -8.51 -8.79 25.85
CA LEU A 500 -7.49 -7.91 25.27
C LEU A 500 -6.09 -8.50 25.45
N ARG A 501 -5.26 -8.31 24.43
CA ARG A 501 -3.82 -8.56 24.55
C ARG A 501 -3.22 -7.64 25.63
N GLU A 502 -2.19 -8.07 26.29
CA GLU A 502 -1.53 -7.34 27.37
C GLU A 502 -1.15 -5.91 26.96
N GLU A 503 -0.62 -5.74 25.74
CA GLU A 503 -0.24 -4.45 25.20
C GLU A 503 -1.44 -3.50 24.98
N ALA A 504 -2.54 -4.00 24.41
CA ALA A 504 -3.76 -3.23 24.20
C ALA A 504 -4.43 -2.85 25.54
N ARG A 505 -4.41 -3.79 26.49
CA ARG A 505 -4.85 -3.54 27.87
C ARG A 505 -4.03 -2.44 28.54
N GLY A 506 -2.71 -2.48 28.39
CA GLY A 506 -1.83 -1.45 28.91
C GLY A 506 -2.09 -0.07 28.28
N ARG A 507 -2.37 0.00 26.97
CA ARG A 507 -2.76 1.25 26.30
C ARG A 507 -4.07 1.79 26.84
N LEU A 508 -5.07 0.95 27.00
CA LEU A 508 -6.38 1.32 27.57
C LEU A 508 -6.23 1.91 28.97
N LEU A 509 -5.48 1.27 29.85
CA LEU A 509 -5.27 1.75 31.23
C LEU A 509 -4.51 3.07 31.28
N ARG A 510 -3.49 3.26 30.42
CA ARG A 510 -2.77 4.54 30.30
C ARG A 510 -3.65 5.67 29.78
N LEU A 511 -4.60 5.40 28.89
CA LEU A 511 -5.58 6.39 28.43
C LEU A 511 -6.48 6.85 29.57
N VAL A 512 -7.02 5.90 30.34
CA VAL A 512 -7.86 6.20 31.50
C VAL A 512 -7.07 6.96 32.57
N GLN A 513 -5.83 6.58 32.83
CA GLN A 513 -4.95 7.28 33.78
C GLN A 513 -4.73 8.75 33.38
N ARG A 514 -4.43 9.00 32.09
CA ARG A 514 -4.27 10.37 31.58
C ARG A 514 -5.58 11.15 31.65
N THR A 515 -6.69 10.53 31.31
CA THR A 515 -8.02 11.15 31.44
C THR A 515 -8.31 11.56 32.89
N ALA A 516 -8.07 10.66 33.84
CA ALA A 516 -8.25 10.94 35.26
C ALA A 516 -7.33 12.08 35.77
N GLN A 517 -6.13 12.15 35.25
CA GLN A 517 -5.23 13.27 35.55
C GLN A 517 -5.81 14.59 35.04
N TRP A 518 -6.31 14.67 33.81
CA TRP A 518 -6.91 15.87 33.23
C TRP A 518 -8.22 16.28 33.93
N VAL A 519 -9.00 15.33 34.45
CA VAL A 519 -10.17 15.62 35.29
C VAL A 519 -9.71 16.29 36.59
N ARG A 520 -8.67 15.78 37.23
CA ARG A 520 -8.11 16.38 38.48
C ARG A 520 -7.50 17.76 38.24
N GLU A 521 -6.92 18.00 37.07
CA GLU A 521 -6.39 19.29 36.63
C GLU A 521 -7.50 20.29 36.23
N GLY A 522 -8.76 19.86 36.17
CA GLY A 522 -9.89 20.71 35.75
C GLY A 522 -9.94 21.02 34.26
N ARG A 523 -9.17 20.30 33.44
CA ARG A 523 -9.12 20.48 31.98
C ARG A 523 -10.34 19.88 31.27
N VAL A 524 -10.89 18.82 31.83
CA VAL A 524 -12.06 18.10 31.27
C VAL A 524 -13.02 17.73 32.42
N GLY A 525 -14.31 17.67 32.12
CA GLY A 525 -15.32 17.25 33.08
C GLY A 525 -15.34 15.74 33.32
N GLU A 526 -15.74 15.31 34.50
CA GLU A 526 -15.83 13.90 34.86
C GLU A 526 -16.87 13.14 34.02
N GLU A 527 -17.97 13.79 33.63
CA GLU A 527 -18.96 13.21 32.69
C GLU A 527 -18.34 12.92 31.31
N ALA A 528 -17.44 13.80 30.82
CA ALA A 528 -16.73 13.56 29.58
C ALA A 528 -15.86 12.31 29.67
N ALA A 529 -15.18 12.12 30.80
CA ALA A 529 -14.37 10.95 31.07
C ALA A 529 -15.21 9.64 31.08
N VAL A 530 -16.37 9.65 31.72
CA VAL A 530 -17.31 8.52 31.70
C VAL A 530 -17.81 8.24 30.29
N ARG A 531 -18.16 9.27 29.52
CA ARG A 531 -18.59 9.12 28.12
C ARG A 531 -17.46 8.59 27.23
N LEU A 532 -16.20 8.97 27.50
CA LEU A 532 -15.05 8.38 26.80
C LEU A 532 -14.94 6.87 27.08
N VAL A 533 -15.07 6.43 28.33
CA VAL A 533 -15.06 5.00 28.69
C VAL A 533 -16.17 4.24 27.97
N ASN A 534 -17.38 4.79 27.95
CA ASN A 534 -18.53 4.21 27.24
C ASN A 534 -18.30 4.15 25.71
N TRP A 535 -17.61 5.14 25.15
CA TRP A 535 -17.27 5.15 23.73
C TRP A 535 -16.14 4.17 23.39
N LEU A 536 -15.15 4.01 24.26
CA LEU A 536 -14.03 3.08 24.08
C LEU A 536 -14.47 1.61 24.15
N GLU A 537 -15.44 1.29 24.98
CA GLU A 537 -15.84 -0.09 25.30
C GLU A 537 -16.26 -0.93 24.07
N PRO A 538 -17.15 -0.46 23.17
CA PRO A 538 -17.47 -1.19 21.95
C PRO A 538 -16.29 -1.22 20.95
N LEU A 539 -15.32 -0.32 21.09
CA LEU A 539 -14.19 -0.16 20.19
C LEU A 539 -12.89 -0.80 20.70
N MET A 540 -12.90 -1.46 21.86
CA MET A 540 -11.70 -2.07 22.47
C MET A 540 -10.95 -3.03 21.55
N ARG A 541 -11.65 -3.75 20.66
CA ARG A 541 -11.02 -4.61 19.64
C ARG A 541 -10.30 -3.85 18.53
N ARG A 542 -10.56 -2.55 18.40
CA ARG A 542 -9.92 -1.69 17.41
C ARG A 542 -8.73 -0.97 18.05
N GLU A 543 -7.65 -1.70 18.23
CA GLU A 543 -6.43 -1.23 18.91
C GLU A 543 -5.86 0.07 18.30
N SER A 544 -6.15 0.34 17.01
CA SER A 544 -5.73 1.56 16.32
C SER A 544 -6.24 2.85 16.96
N TYR A 545 -7.47 2.85 17.49
CA TYR A 545 -8.01 4.06 18.17
C TYR A 545 -7.36 4.29 19.54
N LEU A 546 -7.07 3.21 20.27
CA LEU A 546 -6.34 3.32 21.54
C LEU A 546 -4.94 3.89 21.31
N ALA A 547 -4.27 3.44 20.24
CA ALA A 547 -2.95 3.96 19.87
C ALA A 547 -3.01 5.43 19.43
N LEU A 548 -3.97 5.80 18.56
CA LEU A 548 -4.16 7.19 18.11
C LEU A 548 -4.30 8.15 19.30
N LEU A 549 -5.22 7.82 20.22
CA LEU A 549 -5.47 8.67 21.37
C LEU A 549 -4.28 8.73 22.31
N LEU A 550 -3.53 7.63 22.46
CA LEU A 550 -2.36 7.59 23.33
C LEU A 550 -1.20 8.42 22.76
N GLU A 551 -0.92 8.27 21.46
CA GLU A 551 0.17 8.96 20.76
C GLU A 551 -0.11 10.44 20.50
N ARG A 552 -1.39 10.83 20.41
CA ARG A 552 -1.83 12.20 20.14
C ARG A 552 -2.63 12.78 21.29
N PRO A 553 -1.99 13.32 22.35
CA PRO A 553 -2.70 13.91 23.49
C PRO A 553 -3.69 15.01 23.12
N ALA A 554 -3.37 15.85 22.14
CA ALA A 554 -4.29 16.89 21.65
C ALA A 554 -5.59 16.32 21.08
N VAL A 555 -5.51 15.23 20.30
CA VAL A 555 -6.70 14.54 19.75
C VAL A 555 -7.53 13.93 20.87
N HIS A 556 -6.89 13.35 21.88
CA HIS A 556 -7.57 12.81 23.04
C HIS A 556 -8.30 13.90 23.84
N GLU A 557 -7.69 15.05 24.03
CA GLU A 557 -8.29 16.20 24.73
C GLU A 557 -9.48 16.77 23.94
N GLN A 558 -9.34 16.98 22.66
CA GLN A 558 -10.42 17.41 21.76
C GLN A 558 -11.60 16.44 21.77
N LEU A 559 -11.32 15.13 21.73
CA LEU A 559 -12.36 14.10 21.86
C LEU A 559 -13.11 14.23 23.20
N LEU A 560 -12.40 14.46 24.30
CA LEU A 560 -13.03 14.66 25.61
C LEU A 560 -13.89 15.93 25.65
N HIS A 561 -13.45 17.03 25.02
CA HIS A 561 -14.26 18.25 24.90
C HIS A 561 -15.55 17.97 24.12
N LEU A 562 -15.46 17.28 22.97
CA LEU A 562 -16.63 16.88 22.17
C LEU A 562 -17.60 15.99 22.96
N LEU A 563 -17.07 15.00 23.66
CA LEU A 563 -17.87 14.10 24.48
C LEU A 563 -18.49 14.81 25.69
N GLY A 564 -17.82 15.83 26.21
CA GLY A 564 -18.27 16.66 27.31
C GLY A 564 -19.39 17.63 26.93
N ALA A 565 -19.38 18.15 25.70
CA ALA A 565 -20.30 19.19 25.25
C ALA A 565 -21.78 18.73 25.26
N ALA A 566 -22.05 17.53 24.71
CA ALA A 566 -23.40 16.99 24.65
C ALA A 566 -23.41 15.45 24.49
N ARG A 567 -24.61 14.84 24.63
CA ARG A 567 -24.78 13.39 24.38
C ARG A 567 -24.78 13.05 22.89
N TRP A 568 -25.16 13.99 22.03
CA TRP A 568 -25.28 13.75 20.58
C TRP A 568 -23.92 13.48 19.92
N PRO A 569 -22.84 14.25 20.16
CA PRO A 569 -21.51 13.95 19.63
C PRO A 569 -21.01 12.53 19.98
N ALA A 570 -21.25 12.08 21.23
CA ALA A 570 -20.89 10.73 21.66
C ALA A 570 -21.63 9.65 20.86
N ARG A 571 -22.93 9.83 20.63
CA ARG A 571 -23.76 8.92 19.83
C ARG A 571 -23.30 8.91 18.37
N TYR A 572 -23.04 10.08 17.81
CA TYR A 572 -22.57 10.24 16.43
C TYR A 572 -21.25 9.53 16.20
N LEU A 573 -20.28 9.71 17.09
CA LEU A 573 -18.97 9.03 17.07
C LEU A 573 -19.08 7.51 17.23
N LEU A 574 -20.07 6.99 17.95
CA LEU A 574 -20.32 5.54 18.04
C LEU A 574 -20.88 4.97 16.73
N GLN A 575 -21.74 5.72 16.05
CA GLN A 575 -22.32 5.32 14.77
C GLN A 575 -21.31 5.45 13.62
N HIS A 576 -20.43 6.47 13.69
CA HIS A 576 -19.44 6.82 12.66
C HIS A 576 -18.02 6.89 13.24
N PRO A 577 -17.49 5.79 13.79
CA PRO A 577 -16.21 5.83 14.52
C PRO A 577 -15.01 6.25 13.65
N GLY A 578 -15.13 6.16 12.33
CA GLY A 578 -14.07 6.58 11.41
C GLY A 578 -13.83 8.07 11.33
N VAL A 579 -14.79 8.90 11.76
CA VAL A 579 -14.60 10.37 11.70
C VAL A 579 -13.64 10.90 12.75
N ILE A 580 -13.24 10.07 13.74
CA ILE A 580 -12.19 10.44 14.69
C ILE A 580 -10.85 10.74 14.01
N ASP A 581 -10.62 10.14 12.84
CA ASP A 581 -9.42 10.38 12.05
C ASP A 581 -9.30 11.86 11.61
N GLU A 582 -10.43 12.54 11.46
CA GLU A 582 -10.48 13.96 11.12
C GLU A 582 -9.91 14.84 12.25
N LEU A 583 -10.08 14.46 13.52
CA LEU A 583 -9.46 15.17 14.65
C LEU A 583 -7.92 15.14 14.62
N ALA A 584 -7.34 14.18 13.91
CA ALA A 584 -5.89 14.12 13.73
C ALA A 584 -5.38 15.10 12.65
N GLY A 585 -6.26 15.70 11.85
CA GLY A 585 -5.95 16.68 10.82
C GLY A 585 -5.69 18.08 11.43
N SER A 586 -4.60 18.74 11.01
CA SER A 586 -4.24 20.08 11.52
C SER A 586 -5.17 21.19 11.02
N GLN A 587 -5.96 20.96 9.97
CA GLN A 587 -6.80 21.96 9.31
C GLN A 587 -8.27 21.94 9.78
N LEU A 588 -8.70 20.89 10.47
CA LEU A 588 -10.09 20.68 10.86
C LEU A 588 -10.72 21.89 11.59
N LEU A 589 -9.99 22.50 12.49
CA LEU A 589 -10.48 23.63 13.30
C LEU A 589 -10.20 25.00 12.68
N SER A 590 -9.37 25.08 11.63
CA SER A 590 -8.92 26.36 11.06
C SER A 590 -9.71 26.80 9.84
N GLU A 591 -10.28 25.86 9.08
CA GLU A 591 -10.95 26.16 7.81
C GLU A 591 -12.43 25.79 7.88
N ARG A 592 -13.29 26.68 7.39
CA ARG A 592 -14.73 26.40 7.23
C ARG A 592 -14.96 25.54 5.99
N PHE A 593 -16.16 24.95 5.92
CA PHE A 593 -16.60 24.19 4.74
C PHE A 593 -16.59 25.05 3.48
N VAL A 594 -15.95 24.54 2.41
CA VAL A 594 -15.94 25.17 1.08
C VAL A 594 -16.44 24.15 0.05
N ALA A 595 -17.63 24.41 -0.50
CA ALA A 595 -18.29 23.49 -1.45
C ALA A 595 -17.42 23.14 -2.66
N ALA A 596 -16.68 24.11 -3.22
CA ALA A 596 -15.83 23.87 -4.38
C ALA A 596 -14.66 22.92 -4.08
N ASP A 597 -14.09 22.97 -2.89
CA ASP A 597 -13.00 22.09 -2.46
C ASP A 597 -13.52 20.67 -2.20
N PHE A 598 -14.68 20.56 -1.56
CA PHE A 598 -15.38 19.29 -1.33
C PHE A 598 -15.73 18.58 -2.65
N GLU A 599 -16.30 19.30 -3.60
CA GLU A 599 -16.65 18.76 -4.91
C GLU A 599 -15.41 18.33 -5.71
N ARG A 600 -14.35 19.13 -5.68
CA ARG A 600 -13.07 18.82 -6.33
C ARG A 600 -12.43 17.56 -5.74
N ASP A 601 -12.41 17.43 -4.42
CA ASP A 601 -11.84 16.26 -3.73
C ASP A 601 -12.64 14.99 -4.07
N LEU A 602 -13.96 15.05 -4.03
CA LEU A 602 -14.81 13.92 -4.44
C LEU A 602 -14.59 13.52 -5.91
N GLN A 603 -14.42 14.49 -6.81
CA GLN A 603 -14.15 14.20 -8.22
C GLN A 603 -12.77 13.55 -8.43
N LEU A 604 -11.75 13.99 -7.71
CA LEU A 604 -10.43 13.35 -7.72
C LEU A 604 -10.50 11.91 -7.23
N ARG A 605 -11.22 11.66 -6.12
CA ARG A 605 -11.41 10.30 -5.57
C ARG A 605 -12.23 9.42 -6.51
N LEU A 606 -13.27 9.96 -7.16
CA LEU A 606 -14.05 9.26 -8.18
C LEU A 606 -13.18 8.88 -9.39
N ALA A 607 -12.37 9.81 -9.89
CA ALA A 607 -11.45 9.53 -10.99
C ALA A 607 -10.46 8.41 -10.64
N SER A 608 -10.02 8.37 -9.38
CA SER A 608 -9.17 7.30 -8.86
C SER A 608 -9.89 5.95 -8.82
N LEU A 609 -11.12 5.87 -8.29
CA LEU A 609 -11.92 4.65 -8.30
C LEU A 609 -12.15 4.13 -9.73
N ARG A 610 -12.44 5.01 -10.67
CA ARG A 610 -12.57 4.65 -12.09
C ARG A 610 -11.27 4.10 -12.68
N SER A 611 -10.14 4.67 -12.32
CA SER A 611 -8.83 4.19 -12.81
C SER A 611 -8.46 2.79 -12.30
N THR A 612 -9.02 2.39 -11.17
CA THR A 612 -8.84 1.05 -10.57
C THR A 612 -9.98 0.08 -10.91
N GLN A 613 -11.01 0.53 -11.64
CA GLN A 613 -12.23 -0.22 -11.92
C GLN A 613 -12.98 -0.65 -10.65
N GLU A 614 -12.92 0.15 -9.61
CA GLU A 614 -13.59 -0.07 -8.32
C GLU A 614 -14.76 0.91 -8.12
N ASP A 615 -15.33 1.45 -9.20
CA ASP A 615 -16.39 2.49 -9.17
C ASP A 615 -17.80 1.89 -9.24
N ASP A 616 -18.06 0.80 -8.54
CA ASP A 616 -19.42 0.27 -8.39
C ASP A 616 -20.33 1.19 -7.55
N ASP A 617 -21.63 0.92 -7.55
CA ASP A 617 -22.61 1.76 -6.86
C ASP A 617 -22.37 1.82 -5.34
N GLU A 618 -21.92 0.72 -4.75
CA GLU A 618 -21.62 0.66 -3.32
C GLU A 618 -20.37 1.46 -2.95
N ALA A 619 -19.31 1.40 -3.77
CA ALA A 619 -18.11 2.17 -3.57
C ALA A 619 -18.39 3.68 -3.67
N LEU A 620 -19.19 4.12 -4.64
CA LEU A 620 -19.59 5.51 -4.81
C LEU A 620 -20.42 6.01 -3.62
N LEU A 621 -21.41 5.22 -3.20
CA LEU A 621 -22.24 5.55 -2.05
C LEU A 621 -21.41 5.65 -0.76
N ASN A 622 -20.47 4.73 -0.57
CA ASN A 622 -19.55 4.75 0.56
C ASN A 622 -18.60 5.94 0.52
N LEU A 623 -18.11 6.33 -0.67
CA LEU A 623 -17.29 7.53 -0.85
C LEU A 623 -18.03 8.78 -0.42
N LEU A 624 -19.26 8.96 -0.92
CA LEU A 624 -20.10 10.13 -0.62
C LEU A 624 -20.47 10.19 0.86
N ARG A 625 -20.91 9.08 1.45
CA ARG A 625 -21.24 9.00 2.88
C ARG A 625 -20.07 9.36 3.78
N ARG A 626 -18.86 8.86 3.46
CA ARG A 626 -17.67 9.20 4.25
C ARG A 626 -17.33 10.68 4.19
N ALA A 627 -17.36 11.27 2.98
CA ALA A 627 -17.08 12.67 2.81
C ALA A 627 -18.11 13.54 3.55
N HIS A 628 -19.41 13.22 3.44
CA HIS A 628 -20.46 13.89 4.18
C HIS A 628 -20.25 13.80 5.71
N HIS A 629 -19.95 12.60 6.24
CA HIS A 629 -19.73 12.43 7.68
C HIS A 629 -18.48 13.16 8.18
N ALA A 630 -17.41 13.21 7.38
CA ALA A 630 -16.21 13.95 7.71
C ALA A 630 -16.49 15.45 7.85
N GLU A 631 -17.18 16.05 6.88
CA GLU A 631 -17.53 17.48 6.91
C GLU A 631 -18.55 17.84 8.02
N THR A 632 -19.57 17.01 8.21
CA THR A 632 -20.52 17.18 9.32
C THR A 632 -19.80 17.16 10.67
N PHE A 633 -18.85 16.25 10.83
CA PHE A 633 -18.06 16.16 12.05
C PHE A 633 -17.09 17.34 12.21
N GLY A 634 -16.48 17.80 11.12
CA GLY A 634 -15.63 18.99 11.11
C GLY A 634 -16.42 20.25 11.56
N THR A 635 -17.64 20.42 11.05
CA THR A 635 -18.54 21.50 11.45
C THR A 635 -18.88 21.39 12.94
N LEU A 636 -19.23 20.19 13.43
CA LEU A 636 -19.49 19.94 14.85
C LEU A 636 -18.28 20.25 15.73
N ALA A 637 -17.07 19.86 15.32
CA ALA A 637 -15.88 20.13 16.11
C ALA A 637 -15.60 21.64 16.23
N ARG A 638 -15.78 22.39 15.15
CA ARG A 638 -15.65 23.86 15.15
C ARG A 638 -16.68 24.55 16.01
N ASP A 639 -17.94 24.06 15.97
CA ASP A 639 -19.05 24.56 16.78
C ASP A 639 -18.78 24.35 18.28
N VAL A 640 -18.44 23.13 18.69
CA VAL A 640 -18.14 22.79 20.10
C VAL A 640 -16.94 23.59 20.64
N GLU A 641 -15.93 23.84 19.81
CA GLU A 641 -14.77 24.66 20.15
C GLU A 641 -15.06 26.18 20.06
N GLY A 642 -16.32 26.58 19.79
CA GLY A 642 -16.74 27.99 19.71
C GLY A 642 -16.09 28.76 18.55
N ARG A 643 -15.67 28.09 17.49
CA ARG A 643 -15.00 28.68 16.33
C ARG A 643 -15.98 29.26 15.31
N ILE A 644 -17.22 28.80 15.31
CA ILE A 644 -18.28 29.22 14.40
C ILE A 644 -19.57 29.49 15.17
N THR A 645 -20.42 30.38 14.61
CA THR A 645 -21.73 30.69 15.18
C THR A 645 -22.80 29.71 14.73
N VAL A 646 -23.94 29.69 15.38
CA VAL A 646 -25.07 28.80 15.01
C VAL A 646 -25.57 29.05 13.57
N GLU A 647 -25.54 30.31 13.11
CA GLU A 647 -25.88 30.67 11.73
C GLU A 647 -24.86 30.08 10.75
N GLN A 648 -23.57 30.14 11.11
CA GLN A 648 -22.50 29.55 10.30
C GLN A 648 -22.58 28.03 10.26
N VAL A 649 -23.00 27.38 11.35
CA VAL A 649 -23.30 25.94 11.37
C VAL A 649 -24.40 25.60 10.35
N ALA A 650 -25.50 26.35 10.41
CA ALA A 650 -26.63 26.15 9.51
C ALA A 650 -26.27 26.38 8.04
N ASP A 651 -25.46 27.41 7.77
CA ASP A 651 -24.93 27.69 6.42
C ASP A 651 -24.05 26.55 5.91
N ASP A 652 -23.06 26.10 6.72
CA ASP A 652 -22.12 25.03 6.34
C ASP A 652 -22.85 23.72 6.07
N LEU A 653 -23.82 23.33 6.92
CA LEU A 653 -24.61 22.12 6.74
C LEU A 653 -25.53 22.20 5.51
N SER A 654 -26.13 23.38 5.24
CA SER A 654 -26.97 23.59 4.06
C SER A 654 -26.17 23.54 2.77
N LEU A 655 -24.98 24.16 2.74
CA LEU A 655 -24.08 24.09 1.59
C LEU A 655 -23.55 22.67 1.36
N LEU A 656 -23.30 21.90 2.43
CA LEU A 656 -22.91 20.50 2.34
C LEU A 656 -24.05 19.66 1.73
N ALA A 657 -25.30 19.88 2.18
CA ALA A 657 -26.48 19.20 1.63
C ALA A 657 -26.66 19.52 0.13
N ASP A 658 -26.55 20.80 -0.26
CA ASP A 658 -26.61 21.23 -1.65
C ASP A 658 -25.55 20.54 -2.51
N SER A 659 -24.31 20.47 -2.03
CA SER A 659 -23.20 19.82 -2.73
C SER A 659 -23.43 18.32 -2.89
N VAL A 660 -23.87 17.64 -1.83
CA VAL A 660 -24.16 16.20 -1.85
C VAL A 660 -25.32 15.90 -2.82
N LEU A 661 -26.40 16.66 -2.79
CA LEU A 661 -27.52 16.48 -3.72
C LEU A 661 -27.11 16.70 -5.18
N ARG A 662 -26.32 17.73 -5.46
CA ARG A 662 -25.80 18.02 -6.82
C ARG A 662 -24.92 16.89 -7.35
N ILE A 663 -23.97 16.43 -6.55
CA ILE A 663 -23.05 15.35 -6.93
C ILE A 663 -23.83 14.05 -7.13
N THR A 664 -24.75 13.72 -6.22
CA THR A 664 -25.59 12.53 -6.32
C THR A 664 -26.40 12.55 -7.62
N ALA A 665 -27.06 13.67 -7.92
CA ALA A 665 -27.81 13.83 -9.16
C ALA A 665 -26.94 13.64 -10.40
N GLN A 666 -25.74 14.24 -10.44
CA GLN A 666 -24.79 14.08 -11.54
C GLN A 666 -24.34 12.62 -11.72
N TRP A 667 -23.98 11.94 -10.61
CA TRP A 667 -23.53 10.56 -10.67
C TRP A 667 -24.64 9.61 -11.10
N CYS A 668 -25.85 9.73 -10.52
CA CYS A 668 -27.00 8.91 -10.87
C CYS A 668 -27.41 9.11 -12.33
N TRP A 669 -27.47 10.36 -12.82
CA TRP A 669 -27.78 10.63 -14.22
C TRP A 669 -26.75 10.04 -15.17
N SER A 670 -25.46 10.19 -14.87
CA SER A 670 -24.38 9.65 -15.70
C SER A 670 -24.44 8.12 -15.86
N ARG A 671 -25.00 7.41 -14.88
CA ARG A 671 -25.13 5.94 -14.84
C ARG A 671 -26.48 5.43 -15.35
N LEU A 672 -27.42 6.30 -15.55
CA LEU A 672 -28.75 5.91 -16.04
C LEU A 672 -28.67 5.41 -17.49
N LYS A 673 -28.97 4.13 -17.72
CA LYS A 673 -28.86 3.48 -19.04
C LYS A 673 -29.80 4.08 -20.08
N GLN A 674 -30.95 4.60 -19.65
CA GLN A 674 -32.01 5.09 -20.53
C GLN A 674 -32.00 6.60 -20.70
N ARG A 675 -30.97 7.31 -20.27
CA ARG A 675 -30.85 8.75 -20.43
C ARG A 675 -30.94 9.12 -21.94
N HIS A 676 -31.69 10.15 -22.24
CA HIS A 676 -31.93 10.64 -23.61
C HIS A 676 -31.11 11.91 -23.92
N ARG A 677 -30.47 12.50 -22.93
CA ARG A 677 -29.63 13.70 -23.04
C ARG A 677 -28.43 13.63 -22.07
N ASP A 678 -27.42 14.44 -22.31
CA ASP A 678 -26.21 14.46 -21.46
C ASP A 678 -26.44 15.12 -20.11
N THR A 679 -27.26 16.21 -20.09
CA THR A 679 -27.58 16.94 -18.86
C THR A 679 -29.09 16.87 -18.65
N PRO A 680 -29.60 16.50 -17.45
CA PRO A 680 -31.05 16.47 -17.19
C PRO A 680 -31.62 17.87 -17.10
N GLN A 681 -32.83 18.05 -17.58
CA GLN A 681 -33.64 19.23 -17.28
C GLN A 681 -34.44 18.96 -16.00
N PHE A 682 -33.73 19.03 -14.87
CA PHE A 682 -34.20 18.56 -13.59
C PHE A 682 -33.79 19.52 -12.47
N GLY A 683 -34.67 19.78 -11.54
CA GLY A 683 -34.46 20.62 -10.38
C GLY A 683 -34.83 19.91 -9.09
N ILE A 684 -34.10 20.21 -8.03
CA ILE A 684 -34.42 19.80 -6.66
C ILE A 684 -34.80 21.07 -5.89
N ILE A 685 -35.99 21.11 -5.35
CA ILE A 685 -36.51 22.24 -4.55
C ILE A 685 -36.44 21.81 -3.08
N GLY A 686 -35.63 22.51 -2.28
CA GLY A 686 -35.56 22.32 -0.83
C GLY A 686 -36.65 23.07 -0.11
N TYR A 687 -37.33 22.42 0.82
CA TYR A 687 -38.34 22.99 1.72
C TYR A 687 -37.86 22.99 3.17
N GLY A 688 -38.68 23.52 4.06
CA GLY A 688 -38.42 23.48 5.48
C GLY A 688 -37.07 24.07 5.86
N LYS A 689 -36.31 23.38 6.68
CA LYS A 689 -35.00 23.82 7.17
C LYS A 689 -33.93 23.91 6.06
N LEU A 690 -34.01 23.00 5.05
CA LEU A 690 -33.11 23.09 3.91
C LEU A 690 -33.37 24.32 3.08
N GLY A 691 -34.66 24.57 2.76
CA GLY A 691 -35.07 25.74 2.00
C GLY A 691 -34.79 27.07 2.71
N GLY A 692 -34.94 27.11 4.04
CA GLY A 692 -34.61 28.25 4.89
C GLY A 692 -33.13 28.41 5.24
N LYS A 693 -32.26 27.45 4.86
CA LYS A 693 -30.86 27.37 5.28
C LYS A 693 -30.69 27.34 6.81
N GLU A 694 -31.53 26.55 7.45
CA GLU A 694 -31.55 26.37 8.92
C GLU A 694 -31.28 24.92 9.35
N LEU A 695 -30.46 24.17 8.57
CA LEU A 695 -30.16 22.79 8.88
C LEU A 695 -29.36 22.64 10.16
N GLY A 696 -29.77 21.69 11.00
CA GLY A 696 -29.00 21.20 12.14
C GLY A 696 -28.39 19.82 11.86
N TYR A 697 -27.55 19.34 12.77
CA TYR A 697 -26.80 18.07 12.62
C TYR A 697 -27.65 16.82 12.38
N GLY A 698 -28.86 16.77 12.85
CA GLY A 698 -29.78 15.64 12.71
C GLY A 698 -31.04 15.97 11.88
N SER A 699 -30.99 17.03 11.06
CA SER A 699 -32.10 17.41 10.21
C SER A 699 -32.24 16.46 9.03
N ASP A 700 -33.48 16.11 8.70
CA ASP A 700 -33.88 15.49 7.44
C ASP A 700 -33.96 16.54 6.31
N LEU A 701 -34.01 16.08 5.09
CA LEU A 701 -34.10 16.91 3.89
C LEU A 701 -35.52 16.81 3.31
N ASP A 702 -36.30 17.89 3.44
CA ASP A 702 -37.57 18.03 2.76
C ASP A 702 -37.34 18.52 1.33
N ILE A 703 -37.47 17.63 0.34
CA ILE A 703 -37.12 17.92 -1.05
C ILE A 703 -38.27 17.51 -2.01
N VAL A 704 -38.42 18.27 -3.06
CA VAL A 704 -39.31 17.97 -4.19
C VAL A 704 -38.53 17.99 -5.48
N PHE A 705 -38.76 17.00 -6.30
CA PHE A 705 -38.14 16.86 -7.61
C PHE A 705 -39.04 17.40 -8.69
N VAL A 706 -38.51 18.24 -9.56
CA VAL A 706 -39.24 18.82 -10.70
C VAL A 706 -38.40 18.63 -11.97
N PHE A 707 -39.07 18.43 -13.09
CA PHE A 707 -38.40 18.40 -14.39
C PHE A 707 -39.23 19.19 -15.43
N ASP A 708 -38.55 19.72 -16.43
CA ASP A 708 -39.15 20.44 -17.57
C ASP A 708 -38.48 19.91 -18.84
N ASP A 709 -39.10 18.88 -19.44
CA ASP A 709 -38.51 18.13 -20.54
C ASP A 709 -39.61 17.65 -21.49
N ASP A 710 -39.47 18.00 -22.78
CA ASP A 710 -40.44 17.73 -23.83
C ASP A 710 -40.37 16.30 -24.42
N ASP A 711 -39.43 15.46 -24.00
CA ASP A 711 -39.34 14.07 -24.47
C ASP A 711 -40.54 13.25 -23.95
N GLU A 712 -41.21 12.52 -24.82
CA GLU A 712 -42.38 11.69 -24.45
C GLU A 712 -42.09 10.69 -23.33
N ARG A 713 -40.85 10.23 -23.21
CA ARG A 713 -40.41 9.28 -22.17
C ARG A 713 -39.88 9.96 -20.92
N ALA A 714 -39.83 11.30 -20.88
CA ALA A 714 -39.30 12.04 -19.74
C ALA A 714 -39.91 11.61 -18.40
N PRO A 715 -41.25 11.43 -18.26
CA PRO A 715 -41.81 11.00 -16.97
C PRO A 715 -41.26 9.65 -16.48
N GLU A 716 -41.07 8.68 -17.38
CA GLU A 716 -40.54 7.36 -17.03
C GLU A 716 -39.04 7.42 -16.67
N ILE A 717 -38.29 8.19 -17.45
CA ILE A 717 -36.85 8.36 -17.26
C ILE A 717 -36.56 9.08 -15.93
N TYR A 718 -37.25 10.20 -15.66
CA TYR A 718 -37.08 10.93 -14.40
C TYR A 718 -37.60 10.17 -13.18
N ALA A 719 -38.67 9.39 -13.33
CA ALA A 719 -39.14 8.49 -12.27
C ALA A 719 -38.11 7.38 -11.95
N ALA A 720 -37.42 6.87 -12.98
CA ALA A 720 -36.32 5.92 -12.77
C ALA A 720 -35.07 6.59 -12.17
N PHE A 721 -34.81 7.84 -12.53
CA PHE A 721 -33.70 8.64 -12.01
C PHE A 721 -33.82 8.95 -10.52
N VAL A 722 -35.04 9.29 -10.06
CA VAL A 722 -35.31 9.64 -8.64
C VAL A 722 -35.27 8.39 -7.72
N ARG A 723 -35.54 7.19 -8.21
CA ARG A 723 -35.45 5.93 -7.45
C ARG A 723 -34.02 5.54 -7.13
#